data_d38b27abf6dae139f487565b263cdf30
#
_entry.id   d38b27abf6dae139f487565b263cdf30
#
_cell.length_a   1.000
_cell.length_b   1.000
_cell.length_c   1.000
_cell.angle_alpha   90.00
_cell.angle_beta   90.00
_cell.angle_gamma   90.00
#
_symmetry.space_group_name_H-M   'P 1'
#
loop_
_entity.id
_entity.type
_entity.pdbx_description
1 polymer ?
#
loop_
_entity_poly.entity_id
_entity_poly.type
_entity_poly.pdbx_seq_one_letter_code
_entity_poly.pdbx_strand_id
1 'polypeptide(L)'
;MGTYGNIPVGVFTGIPEINIPFFEVTAGNYTLPISASYHLANVRPFPTPGVLGLAWNLEAGGHITRTVRGFPDEKKDSQGHAYGFLEHHSEMNGISSRSSFVSALSTMFETFMDNTGHNEYELMSDEYSFCFCGHSGRFYLDESGNWVVVSDEDIKVLFSMSDNTVNLSQLEQSGRLSTVWWTNKSQNDRFITGFTLVTPDGCRYDFGGLEATEFSIPYYNRANSNLVATTWHLSKITTSEGREITLSYKYKGNNDRTLLMCDLRYSPQSMQYGYYNSNNGTMSDGAYQLNIGWNGFMGFLLFPSYLSVITTPNETVRLSYRPDATYANRLLQENYAIHALYWSETTVTASRFGDFIPANQFLMFMDGVNGDGTQTEIRQRIAARMSDMRLDTITVCSMRGGGWKKVITSFSNLARRHLTSLTFSDGFHSHHYSFKYNAGEMSYYYPMAATDSWGYSTGDSVIISETPTFQLVPSSQQALTRETLSEITYPTGGKTCFEYELNTYSKRASYSATHLISSNGVAGGLRVSRITNRRGDGSIDNIRRFFYCENISDSASTLAASSGVLSQLPMHTRNILSSDRNFLAIIKSKDAFSVPVTADDTPVVGYSSVIEQTIGSDGSSLGWVRRRFSNFDTDIYGQAHPDTQPVYRLVMSDSSQISPVTSLSYERGKITSEEFFDATGNLARKTCHRYGHTSGNAIPSIHHEESFYHTYGGMGTAYLQTGCMTSTHVRRYFETSVEDTVTTPSGRYSTKTSKTYKVSKLPKSVTVKGSDSKDRSEAYTYAYERAPTWGGAYTIMAEKHILTPLESVTRLVGSQTRDMETAAYSVTAGGVPYTSSCSLYQDSQRTIGKEHYKVLSTDGYGNPLEVVADSLVSLLAWSYQGQRLIARADNIPLGTAMQHVQWLTGLSSRDPVPSDYEAIIQLRASFPNALFHIYHYDGWLCPLSVTVPNGHTTYYKHDNWGRLLEEYYYDADGARHVLNQYDYHYAY
;
A
#
# COMPACT_ATOMS: atom_id res chain seq x y z
N MET A 1 -10.39 -25.73 2.77
CA MET A 1 -9.41 -25.75 1.65
C MET A 1 -9.79 -24.62 0.73
N GLY A 2 -8.91 -23.61 0.57
CA GLY A 2 -9.12 -22.58 -0.42
C GLY A 2 -9.10 -23.17 -1.82
N THR A 3 -9.97 -22.72 -2.70
CA THR A 3 -9.96 -23.09 -4.12
C THR A 3 -8.63 -22.60 -4.70
N TYR A 4 -7.70 -23.52 -5.00
CA TYR A 4 -6.50 -23.15 -5.77
C TYR A 4 -6.95 -22.59 -7.13
N GLY A 5 -6.19 -21.63 -7.64
CA GLY A 5 -6.42 -21.09 -8.99
C GLY A 5 -7.44 -19.98 -9.12
N ASN A 6 -8.05 -19.51 -8.04
CA ASN A 6 -8.90 -18.32 -8.10
C ASN A 6 -8.11 -17.03 -7.83
N ILE A 7 -7.15 -16.74 -8.72
CA ILE A 7 -6.38 -15.48 -8.64
C ILE A 7 -7.26 -14.32 -9.13
N PRO A 8 -7.55 -13.32 -8.28
CA PRO A 8 -8.25 -12.12 -8.72
C PRO A 8 -7.43 -11.35 -9.76
N VAL A 9 -8.10 -10.60 -10.60
CA VAL A 9 -7.48 -9.66 -11.54
C VAL A 9 -8.09 -8.29 -11.30
N GLY A 10 -7.24 -7.30 -11.08
CA GLY A 10 -7.64 -5.90 -11.10
C GLY A 10 -8.02 -5.49 -12.51
N VAL A 11 -9.24 -5.82 -12.92
CA VAL A 11 -9.64 -5.79 -14.35
C VAL A 11 -9.61 -4.40 -14.96
N PHE A 12 -9.68 -3.33 -14.16
CA PHE A 12 -9.50 -1.95 -14.65
C PHE A 12 -8.11 -1.72 -15.26
N THR A 13 -7.08 -2.40 -14.75
CA THR A 13 -5.69 -2.33 -15.22
C THR A 13 -5.20 -3.60 -15.88
N GLY A 14 -5.90 -4.72 -15.70
CA GLY A 14 -5.51 -6.04 -16.21
C GLY A 14 -4.37 -6.71 -15.43
N ILE A 15 -4.07 -6.25 -14.21
CA ILE A 15 -2.99 -6.79 -13.38
C ILE A 15 -3.54 -7.88 -12.46
N PRO A 16 -2.92 -9.11 -12.42
CA PRO A 16 -3.33 -10.16 -11.52
C PRO A 16 -2.90 -9.83 -10.07
N GLU A 17 -3.79 -10.10 -9.12
CA GLU A 17 -3.55 -9.92 -7.69
C GLU A 17 -3.08 -11.24 -7.08
N ILE A 18 -1.76 -11.41 -7.03
CA ILE A 18 -1.14 -12.66 -6.54
C ILE A 18 -0.65 -12.43 -5.12
N ASN A 19 -1.24 -13.16 -4.18
CA ASN A 19 -0.86 -13.16 -2.77
C ASN A 19 -0.75 -14.60 -2.25
N ILE A 20 0.39 -14.94 -1.65
CA ILE A 20 0.67 -16.24 -1.03
C ILE A 20 0.71 -16.04 0.48
N PRO A 21 -0.29 -16.49 1.22
CA PRO A 21 -0.32 -16.36 2.68
C PRO A 21 0.75 -17.27 3.32
N PHE A 22 1.45 -16.75 4.32
CA PHE A 22 2.44 -17.49 5.10
C PHE A 22 1.87 -17.89 6.46
N PHE A 23 1.59 -16.88 7.28
CA PHE A 23 1.14 -17.04 8.65
C PHE A 23 0.16 -15.91 9.00
N GLU A 24 -0.61 -16.18 10.04
CA GLU A 24 -1.35 -15.17 10.78
C GLU A 24 -0.87 -15.22 12.22
N VAL A 25 -0.54 -14.06 12.80
CA VAL A 25 -0.20 -13.92 14.22
C VAL A 25 -1.22 -13.04 14.91
N THR A 26 -1.52 -13.35 16.18
CA THR A 26 -2.68 -12.78 16.84
C THR A 26 -2.35 -12.04 18.13
N ALA A 27 -3.17 -11.03 18.43
CA ALA A 27 -3.21 -10.33 19.71
C ALA A 27 -4.68 -10.06 20.10
N GLY A 28 -5.27 -10.97 20.87
CA GLY A 28 -6.70 -10.93 21.14
C GLY A 28 -7.52 -11.21 19.88
N ASN A 29 -8.39 -10.25 19.54
CA ASN A 29 -9.21 -10.31 18.33
C ASN A 29 -8.51 -9.74 17.08
N TYR A 30 -7.32 -9.15 17.25
CA TYR A 30 -6.55 -8.61 16.15
C TYR A 30 -5.69 -9.69 15.51
N THR A 31 -5.69 -9.73 14.17
CA THR A 31 -4.88 -10.65 13.37
C THR A 31 -3.98 -9.88 12.42
N LEU A 32 -2.68 -10.14 12.49
CA LEU A 32 -1.68 -9.62 11.56
C LEU A 32 -1.33 -10.71 10.55
N PRO A 33 -1.72 -10.58 9.27
CA PRO A 33 -1.33 -11.50 8.22
C PRO A 33 0.12 -11.26 7.79
N ILE A 34 0.83 -12.34 7.46
CA ILE A 34 2.17 -12.31 6.85
C ILE A 34 2.09 -13.10 5.54
N SER A 35 2.45 -12.46 4.44
CA SER A 35 2.31 -13.03 3.10
C SER A 35 3.37 -12.53 2.12
N ALA A 36 3.41 -13.10 0.92
CA ALA A 36 4.15 -12.57 -0.22
C ALA A 36 3.19 -12.14 -1.31
N SER A 37 3.35 -10.92 -1.82
CA SER A 37 2.60 -10.39 -2.96
C SER A 37 3.50 -10.25 -4.19
N TYR A 38 2.96 -10.55 -5.38
CA TYR A 38 3.64 -10.34 -6.66
C TYR A 38 2.93 -9.27 -7.48
N HIS A 39 3.68 -8.30 -7.98
CA HIS A 39 3.14 -7.22 -8.78
C HIS A 39 3.77 -7.15 -10.17
N LEU A 40 2.99 -7.48 -11.20
CA LEU A 40 3.44 -7.58 -12.59
C LEU A 40 4.10 -6.29 -13.12
N ALA A 41 3.58 -5.11 -12.76
CA ALA A 41 4.12 -3.84 -13.23
C ALA A 41 5.54 -3.51 -12.70
N ASN A 42 6.01 -4.24 -11.66
CA ASN A 42 7.36 -4.09 -11.11
C ASN A 42 8.42 -4.90 -11.89
N VAL A 43 8.01 -5.69 -12.89
CA VAL A 43 8.94 -6.38 -13.79
C VAL A 43 9.47 -5.38 -14.82
N ARG A 44 10.46 -4.61 -14.42
CA ARG A 44 11.13 -3.56 -15.22
C ARG A 44 12.66 -3.71 -15.11
N PRO A 45 13.44 -3.11 -16.02
CA PRO A 45 14.90 -3.20 -15.98
C PRO A 45 15.54 -2.62 -14.72
N PHE A 46 15.05 -1.50 -14.23
CA PHE A 46 15.74 -0.69 -13.21
C PHE A 46 15.43 -1.03 -11.74
N PRO A 47 14.21 -1.46 -11.33
CA PRO A 47 13.93 -1.74 -9.94
C PRO A 47 14.87 -2.80 -9.35
N THR A 48 15.40 -2.50 -8.17
CA THR A 48 16.19 -3.44 -7.38
C THR A 48 15.30 -4.56 -6.87
N PRO A 49 15.69 -5.84 -7.02
CA PRO A 49 14.95 -6.93 -6.44
C PRO A 49 14.83 -6.77 -4.92
N GLY A 50 13.61 -6.86 -4.40
CA GLY A 50 13.38 -6.83 -2.96
C GLY A 50 13.87 -8.10 -2.25
N VAL A 51 13.65 -8.19 -0.95
CA VAL A 51 14.09 -9.35 -0.12
C VAL A 51 13.53 -10.70 -0.60
N LEU A 52 12.40 -10.70 -1.31
CA LEU A 52 11.76 -11.87 -1.93
C LEU A 52 12.07 -12.00 -3.43
N GLY A 53 12.96 -11.17 -3.98
CA GLY A 53 13.31 -11.20 -5.39
C GLY A 53 12.48 -10.25 -6.26
N LEU A 54 12.67 -10.35 -7.59
CA LEU A 54 12.07 -9.43 -8.54
C LEU A 54 10.53 -9.47 -8.49
N ALA A 55 9.94 -8.30 -8.34
CA ALA A 55 8.49 -8.06 -8.31
C ALA A 55 7.71 -8.73 -7.14
N TRP A 56 8.41 -9.37 -6.21
CA TRP A 56 7.83 -9.91 -4.99
C TRP A 56 8.07 -9.01 -3.79
N ASN A 57 7.02 -8.78 -3.00
CA ASN A 57 7.07 -8.02 -1.76
C ASN A 57 6.72 -8.90 -0.57
N LEU A 58 7.35 -8.65 0.57
CA LEU A 58 6.97 -9.24 1.84
C LEU A 58 5.92 -8.33 2.50
N GLU A 59 4.72 -8.85 2.65
CA GLU A 59 3.63 -8.19 3.35
C GLU A 59 3.65 -8.64 4.83
N ALA A 60 4.19 -7.80 5.71
CA ALA A 60 4.33 -8.10 7.13
C ALA A 60 4.22 -6.82 7.95
N GLY A 61 2.99 -6.29 8.03
CA GLY A 61 2.68 -5.04 8.72
C GLY A 61 2.41 -3.87 7.76
N GLY A 62 3.42 -3.42 7.03
CA GLY A 62 3.27 -2.33 6.06
C GLY A 62 4.17 -1.13 6.33
N HIS A 63 3.95 -0.05 5.60
CA HIS A 63 4.80 1.13 5.62
C HIS A 63 4.07 2.39 5.17
N ILE A 64 4.69 3.52 5.46
CA ILE A 64 4.43 4.82 4.85
C ILE A 64 5.61 5.15 3.95
N THR A 65 5.37 5.50 2.70
CA THR A 65 6.38 5.99 1.76
C THR A 65 6.16 7.45 1.45
N ARG A 66 7.22 8.15 1.09
CA ARG A 66 7.20 9.58 0.80
C ARG A 66 7.64 9.84 -0.63
N THR A 67 6.88 10.63 -1.33
CA THR A 67 7.29 11.30 -2.56
C THR A 67 7.63 12.75 -2.23
N VAL A 68 8.90 13.09 -2.28
CA VAL A 68 9.37 14.45 -2.07
C VAL A 68 8.99 15.30 -3.27
N ARG A 69 8.32 16.40 -3.01
CA ARG A 69 7.86 17.36 -4.01
C ARG A 69 8.60 18.69 -3.82
N GLY A 70 9.81 18.79 -4.39
CA GLY A 70 10.71 19.91 -4.19
C GLY A 70 11.70 19.67 -3.05
N PHE A 71 11.55 20.39 -1.94
CA PHE A 71 12.31 20.11 -0.72
C PHE A 71 11.52 19.17 0.21
N PRO A 72 12.21 18.41 1.08
CA PRO A 72 11.52 17.73 2.17
C PRO A 72 10.72 18.70 3.04
N ASP A 73 9.46 18.38 3.38
CA ASP A 73 8.57 19.24 4.17
C ASP A 73 9.22 19.78 5.44
N GLU A 74 10.07 18.99 6.10
CA GLU A 74 10.79 19.35 7.32
C GLU A 74 12.14 20.00 7.09
N LYS A 75 12.54 20.28 5.85
CA LYS A 75 13.90 20.77 5.55
C LYS A 75 14.25 22.01 6.36
N LYS A 76 15.38 21.90 7.09
CA LYS A 76 15.94 22.95 7.91
C LYS A 76 17.47 22.82 7.88
N ASP A 77 18.20 23.93 7.75
CA ASP A 77 19.66 23.90 7.80
C ASP A 77 20.21 23.89 9.23
N SER A 78 21.50 23.72 9.38
CA SER A 78 22.21 23.73 10.67
C SER A 78 22.23 25.11 11.34
N GLN A 79 21.87 26.17 10.63
CA GLN A 79 21.75 27.53 11.16
C GLN A 79 20.34 27.84 11.66
N GLY A 80 19.40 26.93 11.38
CA GLY A 80 18.02 27.05 11.81
C GLY A 80 17.07 27.64 10.77
N HIS A 81 17.49 27.90 9.54
CA HIS A 81 16.63 28.38 8.46
C HIS A 81 15.76 27.23 7.95
N ALA A 82 14.47 27.45 7.87
CA ALA A 82 13.50 26.50 7.36
C ALA A 82 13.26 26.76 5.85
N TYR A 83 13.13 25.66 5.12
CA TYR A 83 12.92 25.67 3.66
C TYR A 83 11.70 24.84 3.25
N GLY A 84 11.28 23.88 4.07
CA GLY A 84 10.22 22.96 3.75
C GLY A 84 8.82 23.47 4.10
N PHE A 85 7.82 22.88 3.49
CA PHE A 85 6.42 23.28 3.62
C PHE A 85 5.88 23.25 5.06
N LEU A 86 6.44 22.43 5.94
CA LEU A 86 6.02 22.28 7.34
C LEU A 86 6.07 23.61 8.14
N GLU A 87 6.97 24.53 7.78
CA GLU A 87 7.09 25.85 8.40
C GLU A 87 6.41 26.96 7.58
N HIS A 88 6.19 26.71 6.26
CA HIS A 88 5.71 27.72 5.31
C HIS A 88 4.25 27.49 4.85
N HIS A 89 3.57 26.43 5.32
CA HIS A 89 2.23 26.08 4.88
C HIS A 89 1.22 27.25 4.95
N SER A 90 1.30 28.10 5.99
CA SER A 90 0.37 29.19 6.20
C SER A 90 0.47 30.31 5.15
N GLU A 91 1.59 30.40 4.42
CA GLU A 91 1.79 31.39 3.37
C GLU A 91 0.87 31.16 2.18
N MET A 92 0.42 29.91 1.99
CA MET A 92 -0.59 29.56 0.99
C MET A 92 -1.90 30.34 1.16
N ASN A 93 -2.29 30.74 2.39
CA ASN A 93 -3.49 31.51 2.67
C ASN A 93 -3.48 32.92 2.06
N GLY A 94 -2.30 33.45 1.76
CA GLY A 94 -2.13 34.78 1.11
C GLY A 94 -2.36 34.76 -0.40
N ILE A 95 -2.51 33.58 -1.01
CA ILE A 95 -2.53 33.44 -2.48
C ILE A 95 -3.96 33.35 -2.99
N SER A 96 -4.58 34.52 -3.17
CA SER A 96 -5.97 34.63 -3.63
C SER A 96 -6.13 35.18 -5.05
N SER A 97 -5.04 35.55 -5.71
CA SER A 97 -5.04 36.14 -7.06
C SER A 97 -3.82 35.72 -7.86
N ARG A 98 -3.88 35.92 -9.19
CA ARG A 98 -2.73 35.69 -10.05
C ARG A 98 -1.53 36.55 -9.68
N SER A 99 -1.73 37.77 -9.21
CA SER A 99 -0.64 38.68 -8.78
C SER A 99 0.02 38.14 -7.50
N SER A 100 -0.74 37.71 -6.49
CA SER A 100 -0.19 37.13 -5.27
C SER A 100 0.51 35.79 -5.56
N PHE A 101 0.00 34.97 -6.49
CA PHE A 101 0.68 33.79 -6.95
C PHE A 101 2.04 34.07 -7.59
N VAL A 102 2.12 35.04 -8.53
CA VAL A 102 3.38 35.45 -9.16
C VAL A 102 4.35 36.02 -8.13
N SER A 103 3.87 36.81 -7.16
CA SER A 103 4.69 37.29 -6.06
C SER A 103 5.25 36.15 -5.21
N ALA A 104 4.43 35.19 -4.80
CA ALA A 104 4.85 34.04 -4.03
C ALA A 104 5.89 33.22 -4.80
N LEU A 105 5.65 32.96 -6.08
CA LEU A 105 6.59 32.23 -6.93
C LEU A 105 7.93 32.96 -7.05
N SER A 106 7.93 34.29 -7.17
CA SER A 106 9.15 35.07 -7.18
C SER A 106 9.88 35.02 -5.85
N THR A 107 9.18 35.14 -4.72
CA THR A 107 9.79 35.08 -3.38
C THR A 107 10.40 33.71 -3.10
N MET A 108 9.79 32.62 -3.56
CA MET A 108 10.37 31.28 -3.48
C MET A 108 11.75 31.17 -4.13
N PHE A 109 12.07 32.03 -5.12
CA PHE A 109 13.27 31.92 -5.94
C PHE A 109 14.14 33.17 -6.01
N GLU A 110 13.77 34.31 -5.38
CA GLU A 110 14.54 35.54 -5.43
C GLU A 110 15.98 35.43 -4.95
N THR A 111 16.29 34.39 -4.21
CA THR A 111 17.58 34.21 -3.56
C THR A 111 18.58 33.37 -4.32
N PHE A 112 18.22 32.79 -5.44
CA PHE A 112 19.24 32.15 -6.28
C PHE A 112 20.32 33.14 -6.74
N MET A 113 20.09 34.43 -6.57
CA MET A 113 20.96 35.55 -6.98
C MET A 113 21.66 36.27 -5.87
N ASP A 114 21.17 36.19 -4.66
CA ASP A 114 21.87 36.70 -3.53
C ASP A 114 22.82 35.63 -3.00
N ASN A 115 24.14 35.92 -3.01
CA ASN A 115 25.17 35.03 -2.44
C ASN A 115 24.92 34.70 -0.94
N THR A 116 23.85 35.13 -0.36
CA THR A 116 23.46 34.85 1.02
C THR A 116 22.62 33.60 1.19
N GLY A 117 22.00 33.06 0.14
CA GLY A 117 21.42 31.72 0.09
C GLY A 117 20.25 31.41 1.08
N HIS A 118 19.52 32.38 1.58
CA HIS A 118 18.70 32.18 2.78
C HIS A 118 17.18 32.24 2.62
N ASN A 119 16.63 32.47 1.42
CA ASN A 119 15.17 32.63 1.28
C ASN A 119 14.49 31.63 0.33
N GLU A 120 15.14 30.57 -0.07
CA GLU A 120 14.49 29.49 -0.82
C GLU A 120 13.58 28.68 0.11
N TYR A 121 12.30 28.69 -0.13
CA TYR A 121 11.34 27.80 0.51
C TYR A 121 10.34 27.27 -0.51
N GLU A 122 9.56 26.26 -0.16
CA GLU A 122 8.56 25.72 -1.06
C GLU A 122 7.16 25.83 -0.48
N LEU A 123 6.18 25.83 -1.40
CA LEU A 123 4.74 25.89 -1.09
C LEU A 123 3.99 24.70 -1.66
N MET A 124 4.55 23.51 -1.47
CA MET A 124 3.96 22.25 -1.89
C MET A 124 4.24 21.16 -0.86
N SER A 125 3.18 20.59 -0.28
CA SER A 125 3.33 19.45 0.64
C SER A 125 3.86 18.23 -0.09
N ASP A 126 4.73 17.48 0.55
CA ASP A 126 5.09 16.14 0.14
C ASP A 126 3.87 15.21 0.14
N GLU A 127 3.95 14.15 -0.63
CA GLU A 127 2.95 13.08 -0.61
C GLU A 127 3.42 11.92 0.24
N TYR A 128 2.60 11.56 1.22
CA TYR A 128 2.81 10.41 2.08
C TYR A 128 1.79 9.33 1.75
N SER A 129 2.24 8.26 1.11
CA SER A 129 1.40 7.11 0.75
C SER A 129 1.54 6.02 1.79
N PHE A 130 0.44 5.46 2.27
CA PHE A 130 0.47 4.35 3.22
C PHE A 130 -0.23 3.10 2.68
N CYS A 131 0.36 1.95 3.02
CA CYS A 131 -0.22 0.63 2.81
C CYS A 131 0.16 -0.26 3.99
N PHE A 132 -0.83 -0.65 4.82
CA PHE A 132 -0.58 -1.46 6.01
C PHE A 132 -1.84 -2.23 6.41
N CYS A 133 -1.70 -3.49 6.79
CA CYS A 133 -2.74 -4.32 7.39
C CYS A 133 -4.11 -4.25 6.67
N GLY A 134 -4.11 -4.10 5.35
CA GLY A 134 -5.32 -3.96 4.53
C GLY A 134 -5.83 -2.54 4.35
N HIS A 135 -5.23 -1.56 5.02
CA HIS A 135 -5.55 -0.13 4.87
C HIS A 135 -4.63 0.52 3.86
N SER A 136 -5.15 1.41 3.03
CA SER A 136 -4.36 2.15 2.03
C SER A 136 -4.90 3.57 1.84
N GLY A 137 -4.01 4.45 1.41
CA GLY A 137 -4.35 5.85 1.15
C GLY A 137 -3.13 6.74 1.11
N ARG A 138 -3.39 8.04 1.16
CA ARG A 138 -2.37 9.09 1.18
C ARG A 138 -2.74 10.14 2.21
N PHE A 139 -1.75 10.91 2.65
CA PHE A 139 -1.99 12.09 3.44
C PHE A 139 -1.00 13.20 3.08
N TYR A 140 -1.41 14.42 3.37
CA TYR A 140 -0.71 15.65 3.04
C TYR A 140 -0.83 16.64 4.20
N LEU A 141 0.09 17.58 4.29
CA LEU A 141 -0.06 18.75 5.15
C LEU A 141 -0.87 19.80 4.39
N ASP A 142 -1.93 20.36 5.02
CA ASP A 142 -2.70 21.45 4.42
C ASP A 142 -2.13 22.83 4.79
N GLU A 143 -2.71 23.89 4.22
CA GLU A 143 -2.34 25.28 4.47
C GLU A 143 -2.61 25.75 5.90
N SER A 144 -3.37 24.99 6.67
CA SER A 144 -3.66 25.25 8.09
C SER A 144 -2.76 24.49 9.04
N GLY A 145 -1.85 23.66 8.51
CA GLY A 145 -0.95 22.81 9.28
C GLY A 145 -1.58 21.51 9.79
N ASN A 146 -2.71 21.09 9.21
CA ASN A 146 -3.34 19.83 9.55
C ASN A 146 -2.92 18.71 8.58
N TRP A 147 -2.76 17.51 9.11
CA TRP A 147 -2.58 16.31 8.29
C TRP A 147 -3.94 15.82 7.76
N VAL A 148 -4.10 15.86 6.46
CA VAL A 148 -5.36 15.53 5.77
C VAL A 148 -5.21 14.23 5.02
N VAL A 149 -6.10 13.26 5.31
CA VAL A 149 -6.05 11.91 4.76
C VAL A 149 -7.01 11.76 3.59
N VAL A 150 -6.50 11.20 2.50
CA VAL A 150 -7.26 10.75 1.32
C VAL A 150 -7.26 9.22 1.33
N SER A 151 -8.34 8.63 1.82
CA SER A 151 -8.55 7.18 1.90
C SER A 151 -10.05 6.89 1.90
N ASP A 152 -10.44 5.66 1.59
CA ASP A 152 -11.84 5.22 1.69
C ASP A 152 -12.31 5.09 3.16
N GLU A 153 -11.36 5.10 4.12
CA GLU A 153 -11.63 5.05 5.55
C GLU A 153 -11.36 6.39 6.26
N ASP A 154 -11.91 6.57 7.45
CA ASP A 154 -11.68 7.75 8.30
C ASP A 154 -10.46 7.51 9.19
N ILE A 155 -9.28 7.57 8.59
CA ILE A 155 -8.01 7.39 9.30
C ILE A 155 -7.51 8.75 9.80
N LYS A 156 -7.01 8.78 11.04
CA LYS A 156 -6.44 9.96 11.67
C LYS A 156 -4.91 9.84 11.71
N VAL A 157 -4.20 10.89 11.30
CA VAL A 157 -2.74 11.00 11.44
C VAL A 157 -2.41 11.80 12.69
N LEU A 158 -1.52 11.28 13.53
CA LEU A 158 -0.93 11.97 14.67
C LEU A 158 0.55 12.18 14.41
N PHE A 159 0.99 13.42 14.58
CA PHE A 159 2.37 13.85 14.41
C PHE A 159 2.71 14.93 15.42
N SER A 160 3.89 14.80 16.01
CA SER A 160 4.46 15.80 16.91
C SER A 160 5.89 16.08 16.50
N MET A 161 6.22 17.35 16.29
CA MET A 161 7.58 17.78 15.93
C MET A 161 8.63 17.29 16.94
N SER A 162 8.34 17.35 18.24
CA SER A 162 9.27 16.97 19.30
C SER A 162 9.56 15.47 19.31
N ASP A 163 8.55 14.63 19.00
CA ASP A 163 8.63 13.18 19.15
C ASP A 163 8.98 12.48 17.84
N ASN A 164 8.60 13.11 16.72
CA ASN A 164 8.70 12.51 15.40
C ASN A 164 9.81 13.11 14.52
N THR A 165 10.71 13.95 15.08
CA THR A 165 11.86 14.46 14.31
C THR A 165 13.16 14.30 15.08
N VAL A 166 14.26 14.18 14.34
CA VAL A 166 15.63 14.18 14.87
C VAL A 166 16.51 15.08 14.01
N ASN A 167 17.64 15.53 14.56
CA ASN A 167 18.67 16.23 13.81
C ASN A 167 19.76 15.28 13.28
N LEU A 168 20.63 15.80 12.42
CA LEU A 168 21.72 15.02 11.81
C LEU A 168 22.65 14.43 12.86
N SER A 169 22.98 15.20 13.92
CA SER A 169 23.85 14.73 15.01
C SER A 169 23.26 13.52 15.75
N GLN A 170 21.96 13.53 15.98
CA GLN A 170 21.24 12.38 16.59
C GLN A 170 21.25 11.15 15.68
N LEU A 171 21.08 11.32 14.37
CA LEU A 171 21.22 10.23 13.39
C LEU A 171 22.64 9.64 13.38
N GLU A 172 23.68 10.49 13.42
CA GLU A 172 25.07 10.05 13.49
C GLU A 172 25.35 9.30 14.81
N GLN A 173 24.90 9.82 15.95
CA GLN A 173 25.10 9.21 17.27
C GLN A 173 24.38 7.87 17.41
N SER A 174 23.23 7.72 16.78
CA SER A 174 22.47 6.45 16.80
C SER A 174 23.20 5.31 16.08
N GLY A 175 24.19 5.65 15.25
CA GLY A 175 24.87 4.70 14.37
C GLY A 175 24.03 4.32 13.14
N ARG A 176 22.85 4.86 12.96
CA ARG A 176 22.00 4.59 11.80
C ARG A 176 22.64 5.02 10.50
N LEU A 177 23.26 6.21 10.51
CA LEU A 177 24.08 6.71 9.42
C LEU A 177 25.53 6.81 9.90
N SER A 178 26.49 6.46 9.06
CA SER A 178 27.88 6.79 9.37
C SER A 178 28.07 8.29 9.29
N THR A 179 29.16 8.78 9.91
CA THR A 179 29.69 10.10 9.63
C THR A 179 29.94 10.19 8.14
N VAL A 180 28.89 10.49 7.41
CA VAL A 180 28.96 10.58 5.97
C VAL A 180 29.72 11.85 5.66
N TRP A 181 30.72 11.74 4.86
CA TRP A 181 31.56 12.84 4.45
C TRP A 181 30.80 13.71 3.44
N TRP A 182 29.80 14.46 3.93
CA TRP A 182 29.08 15.44 3.12
C TRP A 182 29.84 16.75 3.18
N THR A 183 30.20 17.27 2.06
CA THR A 183 30.75 18.62 1.96
C THR A 183 29.76 19.70 2.36
N ASN A 184 28.47 19.38 2.41
CA ASN A 184 27.37 20.30 2.79
C ASN A 184 26.47 19.70 3.84
N LYS A 185 26.98 19.38 5.03
CA LYS A 185 26.20 19.00 6.21
C LYS A 185 25.12 20.02 6.60
N SER A 186 25.25 21.26 6.11
CA SER A 186 24.36 22.38 6.43
C SER A 186 23.02 22.34 5.70
N GLN A 187 22.81 21.47 4.70
CA GLN A 187 21.63 21.54 3.83
C GLN A 187 20.37 20.91 4.41
N ASN A 188 20.48 19.97 5.32
CA ASN A 188 19.33 19.45 6.06
C ASN A 188 19.77 18.95 7.45
N ASP A 189 19.20 19.53 8.48
CA ASP A 189 19.45 19.16 9.89
C ASP A 189 18.17 18.76 10.62
N ARG A 190 17.10 18.42 9.89
CA ARG A 190 15.86 17.92 10.50
C ARG A 190 15.26 16.79 9.65
N PHE A 191 14.93 15.68 10.28
CA PHE A 191 14.41 14.49 9.64
C PHE A 191 13.19 13.97 10.36
N ILE A 192 12.12 13.74 9.64
CA ILE A 192 10.95 13.02 10.17
C ILE A 192 11.32 11.56 10.39
N THR A 193 11.07 11.04 11.58
CA THR A 193 11.39 9.66 11.94
C THR A 193 10.16 8.79 12.19
N GLY A 194 8.95 9.33 12.14
CA GLY A 194 7.76 8.51 12.33
C GLY A 194 6.45 9.26 12.30
N PHE A 195 5.38 8.47 12.23
CA PHE A 195 3.97 8.89 12.29
C PHE A 195 3.17 7.87 13.08
N THR A 196 2.02 8.29 13.61
CA THR A 196 1.01 7.38 14.12
C THR A 196 -0.27 7.53 13.31
N LEU A 197 -0.82 6.41 12.82
CA LEU A 197 -2.13 6.36 12.20
C LEU A 197 -3.12 5.66 13.12
N VAL A 198 -4.35 6.18 13.19
CA VAL A 198 -5.44 5.59 14.00
C VAL A 198 -6.62 5.29 13.10
N THR A 199 -7.07 4.04 13.11
CA THR A 199 -8.21 3.56 12.32
C THR A 199 -9.53 3.75 13.07
N PRO A 200 -10.70 3.71 12.38
CA PRO A 200 -12.01 3.94 13.00
C PRO A 200 -12.43 2.95 14.09
N ASP A 201 -11.75 1.82 14.21
CA ASP A 201 -11.92 0.84 15.30
C ASP A 201 -11.11 1.18 16.55
N GLY A 202 -10.33 2.27 16.51
CA GLY A 202 -9.46 2.73 17.59
C GLY A 202 -8.11 2.02 17.67
N CYS A 203 -7.78 1.16 16.69
CA CYS A 203 -6.43 0.59 16.60
C CYS A 203 -5.43 1.67 16.20
N ARG A 204 -4.29 1.65 16.85
CA ARG A 204 -3.21 2.60 16.67
C ARG A 204 -2.00 1.91 16.05
N TYR A 205 -1.46 2.52 15.01
CA TYR A 205 -0.33 2.02 14.23
C TYR A 205 0.80 3.04 14.27
N ASP A 206 1.89 2.71 14.95
CA ASP A 206 3.08 3.55 15.04
C ASP A 206 4.09 3.13 13.97
N PHE A 207 4.49 4.08 13.14
CA PHE A 207 5.43 3.88 12.03
C PHE A 207 6.74 4.58 12.32
N GLY A 208 7.85 3.93 11.94
CA GLY A 208 9.17 4.52 12.03
C GLY A 208 9.87 4.23 13.36
N GLY A 209 10.61 5.18 13.83
CA GLY A 209 11.74 5.03 14.74
C GLY A 209 13.02 4.86 13.93
N LEU A 210 14.19 5.13 14.54
CA LEU A 210 15.47 5.17 13.80
C LEU A 210 15.81 3.88 13.06
N GLU A 211 15.45 2.72 13.63
CA GLU A 211 15.73 1.41 13.03
C GLU A 211 14.72 1.04 11.92
N ALA A 212 13.49 1.54 12.02
CA ALA A 212 12.41 1.26 11.09
C ALA A 212 12.21 2.36 10.04
N THR A 213 13.10 3.36 9.98
CA THR A 213 13.09 4.44 8.97
C THR A 213 14.17 4.22 7.94
N GLU A 214 13.81 4.26 6.66
CA GLU A 214 14.75 4.23 5.56
C GLU A 214 15.07 5.66 5.10
N PHE A 215 16.33 5.87 4.78
CA PHE A 215 16.83 7.14 4.27
C PHE A 215 17.39 6.95 2.87
N SER A 216 17.24 7.96 2.03
CA SER A 216 17.81 7.95 0.70
C SER A 216 18.47 9.27 0.34
N ILE A 217 19.34 9.21 -0.65
CA ILE A 217 19.99 10.36 -1.24
C ILE A 217 20.17 10.13 -2.74
N PRO A 218 19.86 11.12 -3.60
CA PRO A 218 20.16 11.05 -5.03
C PRO A 218 21.63 10.76 -5.29
N TYR A 219 21.88 9.82 -6.17
CA TYR A 219 23.26 9.38 -6.49
C TYR A 219 24.06 10.43 -7.25
N TYR A 220 23.42 11.16 -8.12
CA TYR A 220 24.03 11.98 -9.17
C TYR A 220 24.32 13.44 -8.80
N ASN A 221 23.64 14.01 -7.83
CA ASN A 221 23.80 15.42 -7.46
C ASN A 221 24.04 15.60 -5.96
N ARG A 222 25.27 15.30 -5.52
CA ARG A 222 25.64 15.30 -4.11
C ARG A 222 25.79 16.69 -3.50
N ALA A 223 26.20 17.65 -4.29
CA ALA A 223 26.46 18.99 -3.79
C ALA A 223 25.18 19.72 -3.34
N ASN A 224 24.07 19.39 -4.01
CA ASN A 224 22.77 20.05 -3.78
C ASN A 224 21.67 19.06 -3.37
N SER A 225 22.02 17.80 -3.09
CA SER A 225 21.03 16.78 -2.73
C SER A 225 20.86 16.65 -1.24
N ASN A 226 19.61 16.52 -0.80
CA ASN A 226 19.31 16.30 0.59
C ASN A 226 19.29 14.81 0.89
N LEU A 227 19.82 14.42 2.05
CA LEU A 227 19.45 13.17 2.69
C LEU A 227 18.01 13.30 3.17
N VAL A 228 17.17 12.32 2.89
CA VAL A 228 15.75 12.36 3.18
C VAL A 228 15.29 11.04 3.77
N ALA A 229 14.45 11.09 4.79
CA ALA A 229 13.68 9.93 5.23
C ALA A 229 12.58 9.67 4.20
N THR A 230 12.56 8.48 3.60
CA THR A 230 11.65 8.14 2.49
C THR A 230 10.65 7.04 2.81
N THR A 231 10.92 6.21 3.82
CA THR A 231 10.02 5.12 4.21
C THR A 231 10.02 4.95 5.72
N TRP A 232 8.84 4.82 6.31
CA TRP A 232 8.64 4.49 7.71
C TRP A 232 7.87 3.18 7.78
N HIS A 233 8.54 2.13 8.25
CA HIS A 233 7.92 0.83 8.43
C HIS A 233 7.09 0.79 9.70
N LEU A 234 6.04 -0.02 9.72
CA LEU A 234 5.22 -0.26 10.90
C LEU A 234 6.08 -0.87 12.03
N SER A 235 6.14 -0.19 13.17
CA SER A 235 6.95 -0.62 14.32
C SER A 235 6.12 -1.12 15.50
N LYS A 236 4.86 -0.68 15.62
CA LYS A 236 3.98 -1.11 16.69
C LYS A 236 2.51 -1.00 16.30
N ILE A 237 1.73 -1.96 16.76
CA ILE A 237 0.26 -1.93 16.71
C ILE A 237 -0.23 -1.98 18.15
N THR A 238 -1.18 -1.08 18.50
CA THR A 238 -1.88 -1.12 19.77
C THR A 238 -3.38 -1.23 19.47
N THR A 239 -4.01 -2.31 19.89
CA THR A 239 -5.45 -2.51 19.67
C THR A 239 -6.28 -1.61 20.59
N SER A 240 -7.58 -1.47 20.28
CA SER A 240 -8.51 -0.69 21.13
C SER A 240 -8.61 -1.21 22.56
N GLU A 241 -8.34 -2.52 22.78
CA GLU A 241 -8.27 -3.15 24.10
C GLU A 241 -6.90 -2.99 24.77
N GLY A 242 -5.93 -2.32 24.11
CA GLY A 242 -4.59 -2.06 24.65
C GLY A 242 -3.60 -3.22 24.49
N ARG A 243 -3.85 -4.18 23.62
CA ARG A 243 -2.88 -5.24 23.30
C ARG A 243 -1.87 -4.74 22.27
N GLU A 244 -0.65 -5.23 22.39
CA GLU A 244 0.45 -4.75 21.57
C GLU A 244 1.03 -5.85 20.67
N ILE A 245 1.37 -5.47 19.44
CA ILE A 245 2.25 -6.19 18.53
C ILE A 245 3.42 -5.29 18.22
N THR A 246 4.64 -5.75 18.43
CA THR A 246 5.85 -5.00 18.13
C THR A 246 6.60 -5.60 16.95
N LEU A 247 7.08 -4.73 16.05
CA LEU A 247 7.88 -5.10 14.90
C LEU A 247 9.25 -4.44 15.03
N SER A 248 10.30 -5.25 15.16
CA SER A 248 11.68 -4.78 15.35
C SER A 248 12.46 -4.92 14.05
N TYR A 249 13.24 -3.92 13.72
CA TYR A 249 14.03 -3.85 12.50
C TYR A 249 15.52 -3.91 12.80
N LYS A 250 16.29 -4.28 11.80
CA LYS A 250 17.74 -4.28 11.84
C LYS A 250 18.28 -3.71 10.53
N TYR A 251 19.34 -2.95 10.66
CA TYR A 251 20.29 -2.70 9.61
C TYR A 251 21.58 -3.41 9.98
N LYS A 252 22.41 -3.77 9.03
CA LYS A 252 23.62 -4.53 9.29
C LYS A 252 24.52 -3.75 10.25
N GLY A 253 25.07 -4.41 11.28
CA GLY A 253 25.66 -3.83 12.48
C GLY A 253 26.80 -2.82 12.30
N ASN A 254 27.31 -2.27 13.39
CA ASN A 254 28.10 -1.02 13.48
C ASN A 254 29.23 -0.79 12.46
N ASN A 255 29.82 -1.85 11.91
CA ASN A 255 30.85 -1.75 10.87
C ASN A 255 30.40 -2.29 9.51
N ASP A 256 29.20 -2.82 9.41
CA ASP A 256 28.67 -3.54 8.26
C ASP A 256 27.31 -2.95 7.82
N ARG A 257 27.24 -1.65 7.61
CA ARG A 257 26.03 -0.98 7.12
C ARG A 257 25.74 -1.39 5.69
N THR A 258 24.50 -1.81 5.46
CA THR A 258 24.06 -2.12 4.12
C THR A 258 23.63 -0.84 3.42
N LEU A 259 24.11 -0.67 2.21
CA LEU A 259 23.74 0.41 1.32
C LEU A 259 23.29 -0.21 0.01
N LEU A 260 22.15 0.24 -0.53
CA LEU A 260 21.66 -0.21 -1.82
C LEU A 260 21.72 0.94 -2.82
N MET A 261 22.15 0.63 -4.04
CA MET A 261 22.01 1.54 -5.17
C MET A 261 20.72 1.15 -5.90
N CYS A 262 19.75 2.07 -5.91
CA CYS A 262 18.44 1.83 -6.46
C CYS A 262 18.21 2.65 -7.73
N ASP A 263 17.43 2.07 -8.65
CA ASP A 263 16.91 2.72 -9.87
C ASP A 263 17.97 3.44 -10.71
N LEU A 264 19.22 2.94 -10.70
CA LEU A 264 20.29 3.49 -11.50
C LEU A 264 19.98 3.30 -13.00
N ARG A 265 19.87 4.40 -13.72
CA ARG A 265 19.58 4.41 -15.15
C ARG A 265 20.22 5.57 -15.86
N TYR A 266 20.47 5.39 -17.13
CA TYR A 266 20.94 6.46 -18.01
C TYR A 266 19.74 7.16 -18.67
N SER A 267 19.58 8.44 -18.41
CA SER A 267 18.49 9.28 -18.90
C SER A 267 19.08 10.61 -19.42
N PRO A 268 19.59 10.64 -20.65
CA PRO A 268 20.19 11.84 -21.17
C PRO A 268 19.16 12.94 -21.39
N GLN A 269 19.53 14.15 -21.01
CA GLN A 269 18.76 15.36 -21.25
C GLN A 269 19.55 16.34 -22.11
N SER A 270 18.88 17.09 -22.96
CA SER A 270 19.45 18.22 -23.68
C SER A 270 18.57 19.43 -23.56
N MET A 271 19.18 20.59 -23.50
CA MET A 271 18.50 21.87 -23.44
C MET A 271 19.00 22.77 -24.57
N GLN A 272 18.08 23.37 -25.30
CA GLN A 272 18.36 24.33 -26.36
C GLN A 272 17.70 25.65 -26.01
N TYR A 273 18.49 26.72 -26.02
CA TYR A 273 18.01 28.09 -25.83
C TYR A 273 17.95 28.80 -27.18
N GLY A 274 16.94 29.63 -27.39
CA GLY A 274 16.81 30.41 -28.60
C GLY A 274 15.94 31.65 -28.41
N TYR A 275 16.07 32.59 -29.34
CA TYR A 275 15.21 33.73 -29.39
C TYR A 275 14.05 33.44 -30.36
N TYR A 276 12.85 33.65 -29.87
CA TYR A 276 11.67 33.64 -30.70
C TYR A 276 11.41 35.05 -31.24
N ASN A 277 11.56 35.24 -32.53
CA ASN A 277 11.21 36.50 -33.18
C ASN A 277 9.69 36.51 -33.45
N SER A 278 8.97 37.23 -32.61
CA SER A 278 7.50 37.34 -32.73
C SER A 278 7.01 37.98 -34.04
N ASN A 279 7.86 38.71 -34.74
CA ASN A 279 7.48 39.39 -35.96
C ASN A 279 7.45 38.47 -37.18
N ASN A 280 8.24 37.43 -37.23
CA ASN A 280 8.33 36.49 -38.33
C ASN A 280 8.11 35.01 -37.95
N GLY A 281 7.86 34.72 -36.69
CA GLY A 281 7.62 33.35 -36.22
C GLY A 281 8.85 32.44 -36.28
N THR A 282 10.06 32.99 -36.45
CA THR A 282 11.29 32.21 -36.56
C THR A 282 12.06 32.19 -35.27
N MET A 283 12.69 31.04 -34.97
CA MET A 283 13.72 30.95 -33.96
C MET A 283 15.08 31.35 -34.53
N SER A 284 15.80 32.23 -33.86
CA SER A 284 17.23 32.37 -34.08
C SER A 284 18.00 31.20 -33.46
N ASP A 285 19.08 30.77 -34.14
CA ASP A 285 19.93 29.68 -33.64
C ASP A 285 20.40 29.93 -32.21
N GLY A 286 19.89 29.17 -31.30
CA GLY A 286 20.28 29.19 -29.90
C GLY A 286 21.40 28.20 -29.61
N ALA A 287 22.12 28.46 -28.55
CA ALA A 287 23.13 27.54 -28.06
C ALA A 287 22.48 26.19 -27.67
N TYR A 288 23.02 25.13 -28.18
CA TYR A 288 22.60 23.76 -27.84
C TYR A 288 23.52 23.24 -26.73
N GLN A 289 22.95 22.96 -25.58
CA GLN A 289 23.68 22.28 -24.50
C GLN A 289 23.16 20.86 -24.36
N LEU A 290 24.00 19.91 -24.69
CA LEU A 290 23.70 18.50 -24.45
C LEU A 290 24.28 18.14 -23.10
N ASN A 291 23.42 17.93 -22.10
CA ASN A 291 23.82 17.38 -20.81
C ASN A 291 23.99 15.87 -20.95
N ILE A 292 25.06 15.46 -21.60
CA ILE A 292 25.57 14.09 -21.60
C ILE A 292 26.55 14.03 -20.43
N GLY A 293 26.37 13.10 -19.56
CA GLY A 293 27.25 12.92 -18.44
C GLY A 293 26.47 12.71 -17.17
N TRP A 294 26.96 13.20 -16.07
CA TRP A 294 26.38 12.97 -14.76
C TRP A 294 24.91 13.40 -14.65
N ASN A 295 24.43 14.39 -15.38
CA ASN A 295 23.00 14.70 -15.49
C ASN A 295 22.20 13.67 -16.31
N GLY A 296 22.84 12.73 -16.96
CA GLY A 296 22.22 11.64 -17.69
C GLY A 296 22.03 10.38 -16.86
N PHE A 297 22.60 10.29 -15.66
CA PHE A 297 22.41 9.15 -14.77
C PHE A 297 21.54 9.55 -13.59
N MET A 298 20.45 8.83 -13.42
CA MET A 298 19.51 8.96 -12.30
C MET A 298 19.59 7.73 -11.41
N GLY A 299 19.21 7.88 -10.17
CA GLY A 299 19.20 6.82 -9.16
C GLY A 299 19.45 7.40 -7.78
N PHE A 300 19.37 6.55 -6.76
CA PHE A 300 19.58 6.96 -5.38
C PHE A 300 20.29 5.87 -4.57
N LEU A 301 20.93 6.29 -3.50
CA LEU A 301 21.49 5.42 -2.48
C LEU A 301 20.46 5.30 -1.36
N LEU A 302 20.09 4.07 -1.01
CA LEU A 302 19.14 3.74 0.03
C LEU A 302 19.87 3.17 1.25
N PHE A 303 19.49 3.62 2.43
CA PHE A 303 19.86 3.05 3.72
C PHE A 303 18.65 2.21 4.22
N PRO A 304 18.61 0.91 3.88
CA PRO A 304 17.44 0.09 4.10
C PRO A 304 17.24 -0.30 5.56
N SER A 305 16.02 -0.74 5.87
CA SER A 305 15.65 -1.36 7.14
C SER A 305 15.04 -2.74 6.87
N TYR A 306 15.46 -3.74 7.66
CA TYR A 306 15.00 -5.12 7.49
C TYR A 306 14.21 -5.57 8.72
N LEU A 307 12.96 -5.98 8.53
CA LEU A 307 12.13 -6.53 9.59
C LEU A 307 12.79 -7.81 10.14
N SER A 308 13.07 -7.86 11.43
CA SER A 308 13.80 -8.97 12.05
C SER A 308 12.97 -9.82 12.98
N VAL A 309 12.09 -9.18 13.77
CA VAL A 309 11.27 -9.88 14.76
C VAL A 309 9.89 -9.21 14.84
N ILE A 310 8.85 -10.04 14.87
CA ILE A 310 7.51 -9.61 15.29
C ILE A 310 7.19 -10.33 16.60
N THR A 311 6.74 -9.59 17.59
CA THR A 311 6.36 -10.15 18.90
C THR A 311 4.91 -9.81 19.19
N THR A 312 4.13 -10.84 19.47
CA THR A 312 2.75 -10.75 19.97
C THR A 312 2.66 -11.37 21.36
N PRO A 313 1.55 -11.24 22.06
CA PRO A 313 1.34 -11.98 23.32
C PRO A 313 1.42 -13.50 23.17
N ASN A 314 1.25 -14.03 21.96
CA ASN A 314 1.11 -15.46 21.69
C ASN A 314 2.31 -16.06 20.96
N GLU A 315 2.95 -15.30 20.08
CA GLU A 315 3.96 -15.80 19.16
C GLU A 315 5.12 -14.82 18.99
N THR A 316 6.25 -15.39 18.61
CA THR A 316 7.40 -14.62 18.10
C THR A 316 7.71 -15.09 16.69
N VAL A 317 7.72 -14.15 15.75
CA VAL A 317 8.15 -14.37 14.35
C VAL A 317 9.57 -13.86 14.19
N ARG A 318 10.47 -14.70 13.69
CA ARG A 318 11.87 -14.34 13.39
C ARG A 318 12.12 -14.44 11.91
N LEU A 319 12.64 -13.36 11.32
CA LEU A 319 13.04 -13.30 9.93
C LEU A 319 14.57 -13.37 9.85
N SER A 320 15.08 -14.31 9.08
CA SER A 320 16.50 -14.50 8.84
C SER A 320 16.86 -14.15 7.42
N TYR A 321 17.92 -13.39 7.25
CA TYR A 321 18.39 -12.91 5.95
C TYR A 321 19.79 -13.39 5.66
N ARG A 322 20.10 -13.56 4.37
CA ARG A 322 21.47 -13.80 3.88
C ARG A 322 21.90 -12.67 2.96
N PRO A 323 23.17 -12.23 3.04
CA PRO A 323 23.73 -11.33 2.06
C PRO A 323 23.73 -11.96 0.67
N ASP A 324 23.36 -11.20 -0.34
CA ASP A 324 23.49 -11.57 -1.75
C ASP A 324 24.47 -10.63 -2.46
N ALA A 325 25.71 -11.07 -2.55
CA ALA A 325 26.77 -10.31 -3.19
C ALA A 325 26.68 -10.31 -4.73
N THR A 326 25.86 -11.18 -5.31
CA THR A 326 25.79 -11.34 -6.77
C THR A 326 25.32 -10.05 -7.45
N TYR A 327 24.24 -9.47 -6.94
CA TYR A 327 23.68 -8.22 -7.44
C TYR A 327 24.64 -7.03 -7.23
N ALA A 328 25.21 -6.91 -6.03
CA ALA A 328 26.16 -5.82 -5.71
C ALA A 328 27.43 -5.90 -6.53
N ASN A 329 28.02 -7.10 -6.67
CA ASN A 329 29.21 -7.30 -7.51
C ASN A 329 28.95 -6.93 -8.96
N ARG A 330 27.76 -7.20 -9.45
CA ARG A 330 27.36 -6.90 -10.82
C ARG A 330 27.14 -5.41 -11.04
N LEU A 331 26.39 -4.75 -10.16
CA LEU A 331 26.24 -3.29 -10.19
C LEU A 331 27.60 -2.58 -10.19
N LEU A 332 28.54 -3.07 -9.39
CA LEU A 332 29.89 -2.52 -9.32
C LEU A 332 30.72 -2.78 -10.59
N GLN A 333 30.61 -3.97 -11.18
CA GLN A 333 31.25 -4.28 -12.44
C GLN A 333 30.70 -3.42 -13.58
N GLU A 334 29.39 -3.22 -13.63
CA GLU A 334 28.72 -2.41 -14.63
C GLU A 334 28.98 -0.92 -14.44
N ASN A 335 28.89 -0.41 -13.21
CA ASN A 335 29.19 0.97 -12.89
C ASN A 335 30.67 1.29 -13.16
N TYR A 336 31.57 0.34 -12.92
CA TYR A 336 32.99 0.48 -13.25
C TYR A 336 33.25 0.38 -14.74
N ALA A 337 32.52 -0.45 -15.47
CA ALA A 337 32.63 -0.51 -16.93
C ALA A 337 32.22 0.82 -17.57
N ILE A 338 31.18 1.46 -17.06
CA ILE A 338 30.77 2.80 -17.47
C ILE A 338 31.87 3.81 -17.15
N HIS A 339 32.40 3.75 -15.95
CA HIS A 339 33.47 4.62 -15.52
C HIS A 339 34.76 4.41 -16.36
N ALA A 340 35.09 3.17 -16.70
CA ALA A 340 36.25 2.82 -17.51
C ALA A 340 36.06 3.20 -18.99
N LEU A 341 34.87 3.08 -19.54
CA LEU A 341 34.54 3.52 -20.89
C LEU A 341 34.74 5.04 -21.07
N TYR A 342 34.40 5.83 -20.06
CA TYR A 342 34.58 7.27 -20.08
C TYR A 342 35.99 7.74 -19.75
N TRP A 343 36.78 6.95 -19.01
CA TRP A 343 38.16 7.30 -18.66
C TRP A 343 39.22 6.84 -19.69
N SER A 344 38.87 5.91 -20.57
CA SER A 344 39.78 5.48 -21.64
C SER A 344 39.85 6.49 -22.80
N GLU A 345 38.87 7.38 -22.90
CA GLU A 345 38.95 8.50 -23.84
C GLU A 345 39.74 9.65 -23.20
N THR A 346 41.06 9.69 -23.51
CA THR A 346 42.05 10.62 -22.98
C THR A 346 41.83 12.11 -23.34
N THR A 347 40.71 12.45 -23.95
CA THR A 347 40.36 13.81 -24.39
C THR A 347 39.12 14.42 -23.78
N VAL A 348 38.38 13.68 -22.95
CA VAL A 348 37.25 14.27 -22.24
C VAL A 348 37.78 14.90 -20.96
N THR A 349 37.92 16.21 -20.97
CA THR A 349 38.36 17.00 -19.81
C THR A 349 37.52 16.63 -18.58
N ALA A 350 38.17 16.45 -17.46
CA ALA A 350 37.57 16.12 -16.16
C ALA A 350 36.40 17.03 -15.77
N SER A 351 36.24 18.18 -16.39
CA SER A 351 35.12 19.10 -16.20
C SER A 351 33.76 18.62 -16.77
N ARG A 352 33.74 17.63 -17.66
CA ARG A 352 32.48 17.08 -18.18
C ARG A 352 31.91 15.91 -17.35
N PHE A 353 32.73 15.29 -16.49
CA PHE A 353 32.37 14.15 -15.64
C PHE A 353 32.76 14.35 -14.18
N GLY A 354 32.94 15.60 -13.76
CA GLY A 354 33.47 15.98 -12.45
C GLY A 354 32.74 15.49 -11.23
N ASP A 355 31.52 14.92 -11.40
CA ASP A 355 30.66 14.48 -10.31
C ASP A 355 30.32 12.99 -10.32
N PHE A 356 30.90 12.21 -11.22
CA PHE A 356 30.95 10.76 -11.00
C PHE A 356 31.75 10.52 -9.72
N ILE A 357 31.16 9.77 -8.77
CA ILE A 357 31.89 9.36 -7.57
C ILE A 357 32.99 8.40 -8.05
N PRO A 358 34.29 8.76 -8.11
CA PRO A 358 35.32 7.78 -8.30
C PRO A 358 35.18 6.70 -7.25
N ALA A 359 35.50 5.46 -7.56
CA ALA A 359 35.31 4.34 -6.61
C ALA A 359 36.00 4.62 -5.25
N ASN A 360 37.09 5.33 -5.23
CA ASN A 360 37.75 5.79 -4.02
C ASN A 360 36.95 6.84 -3.23
N GLN A 361 36.25 7.77 -3.89
CA GLN A 361 35.37 8.73 -3.22
C GLN A 361 34.07 8.07 -2.75
N PHE A 362 33.61 7.05 -3.45
CA PHE A 362 32.46 6.25 -3.00
C PHE A 362 32.79 5.50 -1.70
N LEU A 363 34.02 5.00 -1.55
CA LEU A 363 34.48 4.40 -0.30
C LEU A 363 34.62 5.42 0.83
N MET A 364 35.13 6.61 0.54
CA MET A 364 35.20 7.71 1.52
C MET A 364 33.79 8.09 1.98
N PHE A 365 32.82 8.10 1.07
CA PHE A 365 31.42 8.32 1.36
C PHE A 365 30.84 7.25 2.28
N MET A 366 31.21 5.99 2.07
CA MET A 366 30.67 4.85 2.83
C MET A 366 31.37 4.61 4.16
N ASP A 367 32.68 4.77 4.22
CA ASP A 367 33.52 4.36 5.36
C ASP A 367 34.19 5.51 6.10
N GLY A 368 34.22 6.72 5.53
CA GLY A 368 35.05 7.80 6.03
C GLY A 368 36.55 7.52 5.90
N VAL A 369 36.95 6.49 5.16
CA VAL A 369 38.32 6.05 4.98
C VAL A 369 38.83 6.49 3.61
N ASN A 370 40.03 7.03 3.55
CA ASN A 370 40.71 7.36 2.29
C ASN A 370 40.74 6.13 1.37
N GLY A 371 40.40 6.34 0.10
CA GLY A 371 40.35 5.30 -0.91
C GLY A 371 41.72 4.77 -1.35
N ASP A 372 42.62 4.59 -0.40
CA ASP A 372 43.94 4.02 -0.64
C ASP A 372 43.81 2.50 -0.85
N GLY A 373 44.39 2.00 -1.92
CA GLY A 373 44.41 0.58 -2.26
C GLY A 373 44.37 0.33 -3.76
N THR A 374 44.56 -0.93 -4.12
CA THR A 374 44.42 -1.37 -5.51
C THR A 374 42.93 -1.35 -5.91
N GLN A 375 42.66 -1.21 -7.20
CA GLN A 375 41.26 -1.24 -7.71
C GLN A 375 40.49 -2.49 -7.28
N THR A 376 41.17 -3.63 -7.11
CA THR A 376 40.57 -4.88 -6.66
C THR A 376 40.14 -4.80 -5.21
N GLU A 377 40.97 -4.26 -4.32
CA GLU A 377 40.64 -4.07 -2.90
C GLU A 377 39.51 -3.08 -2.72
N ILE A 378 39.51 -1.98 -3.47
CA ILE A 378 38.44 -0.99 -3.50
C ILE A 378 37.12 -1.65 -3.90
N ARG A 379 37.12 -2.45 -4.98
CA ARG A 379 35.90 -3.18 -5.42
C ARG A 379 35.39 -4.17 -4.38
N GLN A 380 36.28 -4.92 -3.74
CA GLN A 380 35.90 -5.88 -2.68
C GLN A 380 35.27 -5.17 -1.48
N ARG A 381 35.81 -4.02 -1.08
CA ARG A 381 35.29 -3.22 0.02
C ARG A 381 33.92 -2.64 -0.31
N ILE A 382 33.73 -2.10 -1.51
CA ILE A 382 32.42 -1.61 -1.97
C ILE A 382 31.42 -2.76 -2.04
N ALA A 383 31.81 -3.91 -2.62
CA ALA A 383 30.93 -5.09 -2.70
C ALA A 383 30.49 -5.58 -1.32
N ALA A 384 31.40 -5.55 -0.34
CA ALA A 384 31.06 -5.93 1.04
C ALA A 384 30.04 -4.99 1.70
N ARG A 385 30.01 -3.72 1.29
CA ARG A 385 29.07 -2.70 1.82
C ARG A 385 27.77 -2.63 1.08
N MET A 386 27.76 -2.93 -0.21
CA MET A 386 26.58 -2.90 -1.08
C MET A 386 25.91 -4.28 -1.18
N SER A 387 26.05 -5.14 -0.19
CA SER A 387 25.38 -6.43 -0.24
C SER A 387 23.89 -6.26 0.00
N ASP A 388 23.11 -6.59 -1.02
CA ASP A 388 21.66 -6.73 -0.89
C ASP A 388 21.35 -7.94 0.02
N MET A 389 20.26 -7.87 0.76
CA MET A 389 19.83 -8.93 1.66
C MET A 389 18.65 -9.69 1.04
N ARG A 390 18.72 -11.01 1.01
CA ARG A 390 17.60 -11.86 0.65
C ARG A 390 17.02 -12.52 1.88
N LEU A 391 15.72 -12.66 1.93
CA LEU A 391 15.05 -13.42 2.98
C LEU A 391 15.42 -14.90 2.82
N ASP A 392 15.82 -15.55 3.91
CA ASP A 392 16.17 -16.97 3.92
C ASP A 392 15.05 -17.80 4.56
N THR A 393 14.62 -17.37 5.75
CA THR A 393 13.55 -18.06 6.49
C THR A 393 12.72 -17.09 7.31
N ILE A 394 11.44 -17.45 7.47
CA ILE A 394 10.54 -16.88 8.49
C ILE A 394 10.16 -18.01 9.43
N THR A 395 10.46 -17.87 10.71
CA THR A 395 10.12 -18.86 11.73
C THR A 395 9.17 -18.28 12.75
N VAL A 396 8.05 -18.92 12.98
CA VAL A 396 7.07 -18.58 14.03
C VAL A 396 7.21 -19.58 15.16
N CYS A 397 7.41 -19.07 16.36
CA CYS A 397 7.51 -19.87 17.58
C CYS A 397 6.37 -19.50 18.54
N SER A 398 5.70 -20.50 19.06
CA SER A 398 4.73 -20.30 20.15
C SER A 398 5.44 -19.86 21.42
N MET A 399 4.88 -18.86 22.11
CA MET A 399 5.38 -18.39 23.41
C MET A 399 5.03 -19.35 24.55
N ARG A 400 4.16 -20.36 24.28
CA ARG A 400 3.63 -21.33 25.26
C ARG A 400 4.10 -22.77 25.03
N GLY A 401 5.21 -22.95 24.29
CA GLY A 401 5.76 -24.29 24.06
C GLY A 401 5.03 -25.11 23.01
N GLY A 402 4.18 -24.51 22.16
CA GLY A 402 3.51 -25.17 21.05
C GLY A 402 4.43 -25.59 19.89
N GLY A 403 5.74 -25.35 20.00
CA GLY A 403 6.69 -25.67 18.94
C GLY A 403 6.93 -24.51 17.98
N TRP A 404 7.28 -24.84 16.74
CA TRP A 404 7.60 -23.87 15.69
C TRP A 404 7.05 -24.31 14.33
N LYS A 405 6.85 -23.34 13.47
CA LYS A 405 6.56 -23.50 12.03
C LYS A 405 7.36 -22.47 11.24
N LYS A 406 7.76 -22.80 10.01
CA LYS A 406 8.61 -21.90 9.21
C LYS A 406 8.29 -21.94 7.73
N VAL A 407 8.63 -20.85 7.04
CA VAL A 407 8.74 -20.76 5.58
C VAL A 407 10.20 -20.60 5.21
N ILE A 408 10.66 -21.38 4.24
CA ILE A 408 12.00 -21.31 3.65
C ILE A 408 11.83 -20.81 2.22
N THR A 409 12.61 -19.80 1.83
CA THR A 409 12.61 -19.25 0.47
C THR A 409 13.73 -19.84 -0.36
N SER A 410 13.50 -20.05 -1.65
CA SER A 410 14.52 -20.42 -2.62
C SER A 410 14.49 -19.48 -3.81
N PHE A 411 15.67 -19.19 -4.35
CA PHE A 411 15.85 -18.22 -5.43
C PHE A 411 16.62 -18.81 -6.60
N SER A 412 16.40 -18.23 -7.78
CA SER A 412 17.25 -18.49 -8.95
C SER A 412 18.67 -17.93 -8.72
N ASN A 413 19.64 -18.48 -9.44
CA ASN A 413 21.02 -17.98 -9.45
C ASN A 413 21.22 -16.82 -10.44
N LEU A 414 20.14 -16.26 -10.96
CA LEU A 414 20.19 -15.11 -11.88
C LEU A 414 20.52 -13.84 -11.11
N ALA A 415 21.11 -12.88 -11.77
CA ALA A 415 21.50 -11.60 -11.16
C ALA A 415 20.32 -10.82 -10.59
N ARG A 416 19.17 -10.88 -11.28
CA ARG A 416 17.90 -10.29 -10.83
C ARG A 416 17.05 -11.35 -10.16
N ARG A 417 17.59 -12.01 -9.14
CA ARG A 417 17.01 -13.19 -8.47
C ARG A 417 15.48 -13.27 -8.52
N HIS A 418 14.96 -14.42 -8.90
CA HIS A 418 13.55 -14.73 -8.87
C HIS A 418 13.26 -15.69 -7.71
N LEU A 419 12.15 -15.49 -7.03
CA LEU A 419 11.63 -16.45 -6.05
C LEU A 419 11.20 -17.72 -6.79
N THR A 420 11.86 -18.87 -6.55
CA THR A 420 11.56 -20.12 -7.24
C THR A 420 10.68 -21.05 -6.43
N SER A 421 10.77 -21.00 -5.11
CA SER A 421 9.89 -21.79 -4.24
C SER A 421 9.76 -21.21 -2.84
N LEU A 422 8.66 -21.57 -2.18
CA LEU A 422 8.38 -21.37 -0.77
C LEU A 422 8.09 -22.72 -0.14
N THR A 423 8.92 -23.16 0.80
CA THR A 423 8.74 -24.43 1.51
C THR A 423 8.27 -24.16 2.93
N PHE A 424 7.10 -24.66 3.26
CA PHE A 424 6.49 -24.61 4.57
C PHE A 424 6.82 -25.87 5.35
N SER A 425 7.29 -25.73 6.60
CA SER A 425 7.65 -26.90 7.43
C SER A 425 7.41 -26.64 8.91
N ASP A 426 7.00 -27.66 9.63
CA ASP A 426 6.90 -27.69 11.10
C ASP A 426 7.87 -28.72 11.73
N GLY A 427 8.76 -29.27 10.93
CA GLY A 427 9.70 -30.33 11.32
C GLY A 427 9.15 -31.75 11.12
N PHE A 428 7.84 -31.91 11.00
CA PHE A 428 7.17 -33.20 10.79
C PHE A 428 6.60 -33.29 9.38
N HIS A 429 6.02 -32.19 8.91
CA HIS A 429 5.39 -32.11 7.60
C HIS A 429 6.01 -30.97 6.81
N SER A 430 6.06 -31.12 5.50
CA SER A 430 6.45 -30.03 4.61
C SER A 430 5.58 -30.01 3.35
N HIS A 431 5.35 -28.82 2.83
CA HIS A 431 4.69 -28.60 1.55
C HIS A 431 5.28 -27.36 0.89
N HIS A 432 5.14 -27.22 -0.42
CA HIS A 432 5.78 -26.13 -1.12
C HIS A 432 4.93 -25.56 -2.24
N TYR A 433 5.14 -24.26 -2.51
CA TYR A 433 4.76 -23.59 -3.74
C TYR A 433 5.98 -23.51 -4.63
N SER A 434 5.79 -23.65 -5.94
CA SER A 434 6.84 -23.42 -6.94
C SER A 434 6.40 -22.39 -7.95
N PHE A 435 7.35 -21.60 -8.43
CA PHE A 435 7.12 -20.48 -9.34
C PHE A 435 7.97 -20.64 -10.58
N LYS A 436 7.37 -20.44 -11.76
CA LYS A 436 8.08 -20.39 -13.03
C LYS A 436 7.87 -19.03 -13.69
N TYR A 437 8.87 -18.63 -14.43
CA TYR A 437 8.91 -17.35 -15.12
C TYR A 437 9.08 -17.56 -16.62
N ASN A 438 8.59 -16.61 -17.42
CA ASN A 438 8.81 -16.62 -18.86
C ASN A 438 10.31 -16.50 -19.17
N ALA A 439 10.75 -17.27 -20.16
CA ALA A 439 12.15 -17.36 -20.52
C ALA A 439 12.72 -16.04 -21.08
N GLY A 440 14.02 -15.88 -20.91
CA GLY A 440 14.78 -14.70 -21.33
C GLY A 440 15.09 -13.80 -20.15
N GLU A 441 16.32 -13.29 -20.10
CA GLU A 441 16.73 -12.31 -19.13
C GLU A 441 16.61 -10.91 -19.75
N MET A 442 16.19 -9.91 -18.96
CA MET A 442 16.29 -8.52 -19.36
C MET A 442 17.77 -8.14 -19.44
N SER A 443 18.10 -7.17 -20.29
CA SER A 443 19.49 -6.80 -20.53
C SER A 443 20.32 -6.64 -19.26
N TYR A 444 21.51 -7.18 -19.30
CA TYR A 444 22.46 -7.27 -18.18
C TYR A 444 23.09 -5.95 -17.78
N TYR A 445 23.10 -4.97 -18.65
CA TYR A 445 23.75 -3.67 -18.42
C TYR A 445 22.74 -2.73 -17.76
N TYR A 446 22.68 -2.81 -16.44
CA TYR A 446 21.67 -2.20 -15.60
C TYR A 446 21.43 -0.70 -15.88
N PRO A 447 22.43 0.18 -15.90
CA PRO A 447 22.18 1.59 -16.20
C PRO A 447 21.96 1.86 -17.69
N MET A 448 22.19 0.87 -18.55
CA MET A 448 22.16 0.97 -20.02
C MET A 448 21.14 0.05 -20.65
N ALA A 449 20.18 -0.47 -19.86
CA ALA A 449 19.08 -1.23 -20.42
C ALA A 449 18.23 -0.32 -21.31
N ALA A 450 18.02 -0.72 -22.56
CA ALA A 450 17.12 -0.01 -23.44
C ALA A 450 15.68 -0.18 -22.95
N THR A 451 14.98 0.94 -22.80
CA THR A 451 13.57 0.95 -22.41
C THR A 451 12.71 1.58 -23.50
N ASP A 452 11.45 1.11 -23.51
CA ASP A 452 10.41 1.85 -24.20
C ASP A 452 10.13 3.19 -23.49
N SER A 453 9.26 3.98 -24.06
CA SER A 453 8.91 5.29 -23.51
C SER A 453 8.13 5.26 -22.18
N TRP A 454 7.77 4.08 -21.68
CA TRP A 454 7.13 3.87 -20.39
C TRP A 454 8.04 3.19 -19.35
N GLY A 455 9.33 2.99 -19.70
CA GLY A 455 10.34 2.42 -18.80
C GLY A 455 10.36 0.90 -18.75
N TYR A 456 9.75 0.20 -19.70
CA TYR A 456 9.81 -1.26 -19.83
C TYR A 456 10.90 -1.68 -20.81
N SER A 457 11.45 -2.88 -20.63
CA SER A 457 12.53 -3.40 -21.48
C SER A 457 12.15 -3.49 -22.95
N THR A 458 13.03 -3.06 -23.84
CA THR A 458 12.94 -3.35 -25.30
C THR A 458 13.69 -4.62 -25.68
N GLY A 459 14.44 -5.20 -24.74
CA GLY A 459 15.29 -6.37 -24.98
C GLY A 459 16.70 -6.04 -25.49
N ASP A 460 16.97 -4.79 -25.79
CA ASP A 460 18.25 -4.30 -26.30
C ASP A 460 19.04 -3.60 -25.19
N SER A 461 20.31 -3.31 -25.47
CA SER A 461 21.15 -2.44 -24.65
C SER A 461 21.24 -1.05 -25.30
N VAL A 462 21.25 -0.01 -24.47
CA VAL A 462 21.47 1.35 -24.97
C VAL A 462 22.92 1.48 -25.40
N ILE A 463 23.14 1.93 -26.62
CA ILE A 463 24.43 2.45 -27.02
C ILE A 463 24.46 3.93 -26.58
N ILE A 464 25.42 4.29 -25.73
CA ILE A 464 25.64 5.69 -25.38
C ILE A 464 26.06 6.42 -26.64
N SER A 465 25.18 7.26 -27.17
CA SER A 465 25.42 8.07 -28.35
C SER A 465 25.59 9.53 -27.94
N GLU A 466 26.50 10.24 -28.55
CA GLU A 466 26.66 11.68 -28.39
C GLU A 466 25.41 12.44 -28.91
N THR A 467 24.59 11.79 -29.73
CA THR A 467 23.34 12.36 -30.27
C THR A 467 22.17 11.45 -29.95
N PRO A 468 21.65 11.47 -28.73
CA PRO A 468 20.48 10.67 -28.37
C PRO A 468 19.25 11.12 -29.17
N THR A 469 18.46 10.16 -29.64
CA THR A 469 17.17 10.44 -30.28
C THR A 469 16.10 10.62 -29.21
N PHE A 470 15.38 11.73 -29.25
CA PHE A 470 14.29 12.07 -28.34
C PHE A 470 12.94 11.76 -29.02
N GLN A 471 12.68 10.49 -29.25
CA GLN A 471 11.46 10.01 -29.92
C GLN A 471 10.77 8.93 -29.11
N LEU A 472 9.46 8.77 -29.33
CA LEU A 472 8.69 7.69 -28.73
C LEU A 472 9.28 6.33 -29.14
N VAL A 473 9.68 5.55 -28.14
CA VAL A 473 10.17 4.18 -28.30
C VAL A 473 8.99 3.22 -28.07
N PRO A 474 8.61 2.41 -29.06
CA PRO A 474 7.48 1.51 -28.92
C PRO A 474 7.80 0.33 -27.98
N SER A 475 6.75 -0.20 -27.35
CA SER A 475 6.84 -1.38 -26.49
C SER A 475 6.95 -2.66 -27.32
N SER A 476 7.71 -3.64 -26.82
CA SER A 476 7.86 -4.97 -27.41
C SER A 476 7.27 -6.04 -26.50
N GLN A 477 6.23 -6.75 -26.95
CA GLN A 477 5.62 -7.81 -26.17
C GLN A 477 6.62 -8.91 -25.78
N GLN A 478 7.47 -9.32 -26.72
CA GLN A 478 8.48 -10.34 -26.47
C GLN A 478 9.49 -9.92 -25.39
N ALA A 479 9.87 -8.65 -25.36
CA ALA A 479 10.80 -8.12 -24.39
C ALA A 479 10.12 -7.93 -23.01
N LEU A 480 8.88 -7.43 -22.98
CA LEU A 480 8.16 -7.17 -21.75
C LEU A 480 7.74 -8.44 -21.03
N THR A 481 7.49 -9.54 -21.73
CA THR A 481 7.11 -10.83 -21.11
C THR A 481 8.26 -11.54 -20.44
N ARG A 482 9.51 -11.21 -20.75
CA ARG A 482 10.69 -11.81 -20.09
C ARG A 482 10.62 -11.62 -18.57
N GLU A 483 11.05 -12.62 -17.82
CA GLU A 483 11.11 -12.61 -16.35
C GLU A 483 9.74 -12.43 -15.64
N THR A 484 8.62 -12.35 -16.36
CA THR A 484 7.29 -12.30 -15.75
C THR A 484 6.86 -13.68 -15.26
N LEU A 485 6.12 -13.73 -14.16
CA LEU A 485 5.60 -14.96 -13.57
C LEU A 485 4.65 -15.65 -14.55
N SER A 486 4.95 -16.91 -14.93
CA SER A 486 4.17 -17.68 -15.91
C SER A 486 3.36 -18.82 -15.29
N GLU A 487 3.81 -19.40 -14.18
CA GLU A 487 3.15 -20.54 -13.53
C GLU A 487 3.35 -20.51 -12.02
N ILE A 488 2.29 -20.78 -11.28
CA ILE A 488 2.30 -21.10 -9.85
C ILE A 488 1.88 -22.56 -9.71
N THR A 489 2.70 -23.39 -9.07
CA THR A 489 2.33 -24.75 -8.65
C THR A 489 2.01 -24.72 -7.16
N TYR A 490 0.84 -25.19 -6.77
CA TYR A 490 0.34 -25.22 -5.41
C TYR A 490 0.75 -26.52 -4.68
N PRO A 491 0.72 -26.53 -3.34
CA PRO A 491 1.02 -27.73 -2.55
C PRO A 491 0.16 -28.95 -2.90
N THR A 492 -1.02 -28.74 -3.44
CA THR A 492 -1.92 -29.81 -3.90
C THR A 492 -1.57 -30.37 -5.28
N GLY A 493 -0.51 -29.88 -5.93
CA GLY A 493 -0.10 -30.24 -7.28
C GLY A 493 -0.86 -29.52 -8.39
N GLY A 494 -1.93 -28.79 -8.06
CA GLY A 494 -2.62 -27.93 -9.03
C GLY A 494 -1.76 -26.78 -9.50
N LYS A 495 -2.08 -26.19 -10.65
CA LYS A 495 -1.30 -25.13 -11.28
C LYS A 495 -2.18 -24.01 -11.79
N THR A 496 -1.68 -22.78 -11.70
CA THR A 496 -2.22 -21.61 -12.38
C THR A 496 -1.18 -21.06 -13.34
N CYS A 497 -1.53 -20.99 -14.64
CA CYS A 497 -0.67 -20.47 -15.70
C CYS A 497 -1.21 -19.12 -16.19
N PHE A 498 -0.31 -18.17 -16.44
CA PHE A 498 -0.61 -16.80 -16.88
C PHE A 498 -0.11 -16.56 -18.31
N GLU A 499 -0.95 -15.94 -19.12
CA GLU A 499 -0.58 -15.41 -20.43
C GLU A 499 -0.85 -13.92 -20.43
N TYR A 500 0.09 -13.14 -20.99
CA TYR A 500 0.06 -11.69 -20.97
C TYR A 500 0.07 -11.12 -22.39
N GLU A 501 -0.47 -9.91 -22.50
CA GLU A 501 -0.43 -9.12 -23.73
C GLU A 501 -0.13 -7.65 -23.40
N LEU A 502 0.28 -6.87 -24.41
CA LEU A 502 0.54 -5.42 -24.25
C LEU A 502 -0.74 -4.66 -23.97
N ASN A 503 -0.61 -3.57 -23.22
CA ASN A 503 -1.69 -2.60 -23.07
C ASN A 503 -2.04 -1.94 -24.41
N THR A 504 -3.33 -1.82 -24.69
CA THR A 504 -3.84 -1.11 -25.87
C THR A 504 -4.80 -0.02 -25.46
N TYR A 505 -4.88 1.03 -26.26
CA TYR A 505 -5.83 2.13 -26.06
C TYR A 505 -6.46 2.57 -27.38
N SER A 506 -7.66 3.14 -27.31
CA SER A 506 -8.36 3.78 -28.44
C SER A 506 -8.55 5.28 -28.25
N LYS A 507 -8.31 5.76 -27.03
CA LYS A 507 -8.36 7.17 -26.63
C LYS A 507 -7.18 7.51 -25.77
N ARG A 508 -6.79 8.76 -25.76
CA ARG A 508 -5.78 9.26 -24.81
C ARG A 508 -6.18 10.62 -24.25
N ALA A 509 -5.72 10.93 -23.06
CA ALA A 509 -5.79 12.30 -22.57
C ALA A 509 -4.87 13.20 -23.41
N SER A 510 -5.27 14.45 -23.61
CA SER A 510 -4.40 15.49 -24.18
C SER A 510 -3.22 15.73 -23.26
N TYR A 511 -2.16 16.36 -23.74
CA TYR A 511 -1.02 16.74 -22.92
C TYR A 511 -1.41 17.69 -21.77
N SER A 512 -2.45 18.50 -21.96
CA SER A 512 -3.04 19.30 -20.88
C SER A 512 -4.02 18.53 -20.00
N ALA A 513 -4.23 17.24 -20.28
CA ALA A 513 -5.17 16.34 -19.63
C ALA A 513 -6.64 16.82 -19.54
N THR A 514 -6.97 17.90 -20.26
CA THR A 514 -8.28 18.59 -20.17
C THR A 514 -9.31 18.12 -21.18
N HIS A 515 -8.91 17.33 -22.15
CA HIS A 515 -9.81 16.70 -23.11
C HIS A 515 -9.24 15.39 -23.65
N LEU A 516 -10.10 14.58 -24.22
CA LEU A 516 -9.73 13.32 -24.83
C LEU A 516 -9.47 13.47 -26.33
N ILE A 517 -8.47 12.75 -26.78
CA ILE A 517 -8.11 12.65 -28.20
C ILE A 517 -8.38 11.21 -28.64
N SER A 518 -9.14 11.05 -29.76
CA SER A 518 -9.27 9.75 -30.42
C SER A 518 -7.94 9.39 -31.06
N SER A 519 -7.27 8.40 -30.52
CA SER A 519 -5.95 7.92 -30.94
C SER A 519 -5.79 6.52 -30.45
N ASN A 520 -5.53 5.57 -31.33
CA ASN A 520 -5.28 4.19 -30.92
C ASN A 520 -3.80 3.85 -30.95
N GLY A 521 -3.41 2.89 -30.14
CA GLY A 521 -2.03 2.46 -30.03
C GLY A 521 -1.81 1.41 -28.96
N VAL A 522 -0.51 1.10 -28.81
CA VAL A 522 0.02 0.23 -27.78
C VAL A 522 0.77 1.09 -26.77
N ALA A 523 0.62 0.78 -25.49
CA ALA A 523 1.33 1.44 -24.41
C ALA A 523 2.19 0.44 -23.64
N GLY A 524 3.16 0.96 -22.87
CA GLY A 524 4.01 0.14 -22.00
C GLY A 524 3.22 -0.60 -20.93
N GLY A 525 3.81 -1.69 -20.45
CA GLY A 525 3.22 -2.59 -19.48
C GLY A 525 2.43 -3.73 -20.09
N LEU A 526 2.15 -4.71 -19.26
CA LEU A 526 1.43 -5.93 -19.60
C LEU A 526 0.11 -6.02 -18.84
N ARG A 527 -0.87 -6.67 -19.47
CA ARG A 527 -2.12 -7.11 -18.85
C ARG A 527 -2.34 -8.59 -19.08
N VAL A 528 -3.13 -9.22 -18.24
CA VAL A 528 -3.48 -10.65 -18.38
C VAL A 528 -4.46 -10.80 -19.55
N SER A 529 -4.14 -11.68 -20.49
CA SER A 529 -5.07 -12.10 -21.54
C SER A 529 -5.78 -13.39 -21.18
N ARG A 530 -5.09 -14.29 -20.43
CA ARG A 530 -5.62 -15.61 -20.09
C ARG A 530 -5.00 -16.15 -18.81
N ILE A 531 -5.85 -16.79 -17.99
CA ILE A 531 -5.45 -17.60 -16.83
C ILE A 531 -5.97 -19.03 -17.06
N THR A 532 -5.08 -20.04 -17.01
CA THR A 532 -5.44 -21.45 -17.12
C THR A 532 -5.14 -22.16 -15.80
N ASN A 533 -6.18 -22.72 -15.18
CA ASN A 533 -6.05 -23.55 -14.00
C ASN A 533 -5.99 -25.03 -14.42
N ARG A 534 -5.02 -25.76 -13.87
CA ARG A 534 -4.80 -27.18 -14.13
C ARG A 534 -4.84 -27.95 -12.83
N ARG A 535 -5.38 -29.16 -12.90
CA ARG A 535 -5.37 -30.12 -11.79
C ARG A 535 -3.98 -30.73 -11.62
N GLY A 536 -3.76 -31.48 -10.54
CA GLY A 536 -2.48 -32.15 -10.27
C GLY A 536 -2.08 -33.17 -11.34
N ASP A 537 -3.03 -33.75 -12.06
CA ASP A 537 -2.81 -34.65 -13.21
C ASP A 537 -2.45 -33.91 -14.52
N GLY A 538 -2.41 -32.58 -14.48
CA GLY A 538 -2.12 -31.71 -15.63
C GLY A 538 -3.33 -31.40 -16.52
N SER A 539 -4.51 -32.02 -16.28
CA SER A 539 -5.74 -31.71 -17.01
C SER A 539 -6.20 -30.26 -16.71
N ILE A 540 -6.84 -29.63 -17.70
CA ILE A 540 -7.42 -28.31 -17.53
C ILE A 540 -8.64 -28.42 -16.62
N ASP A 541 -8.70 -27.58 -15.60
CA ASP A 541 -9.86 -27.41 -14.75
C ASP A 541 -10.80 -26.33 -15.31
N ASN A 542 -10.26 -25.15 -15.52
CA ASN A 542 -10.96 -24.04 -16.16
C ASN A 542 -9.98 -23.07 -16.83
N ILE A 543 -10.51 -22.22 -17.70
CA ILE A 543 -9.78 -21.12 -18.34
C ILE A 543 -10.58 -19.85 -18.17
N ARG A 544 -9.92 -18.78 -17.75
CA ARG A 544 -10.44 -17.42 -17.74
C ARG A 544 -9.76 -16.61 -18.84
N ARG A 545 -10.54 -16.01 -19.75
CA ARG A 545 -10.06 -15.12 -20.80
C ARG A 545 -10.53 -13.71 -20.53
N PHE A 546 -9.67 -12.74 -20.79
CA PHE A 546 -9.96 -11.33 -20.56
C PHE A 546 -9.92 -10.58 -21.89
N PHE A 547 -10.98 -9.81 -22.15
CA PHE A 547 -11.11 -8.99 -23.35
C PHE A 547 -11.36 -7.54 -22.91
N TYR A 548 -10.53 -6.64 -23.37
CA TYR A 548 -10.50 -5.24 -22.98
C TYR A 548 -11.21 -4.38 -24.02
N CYS A 549 -12.50 -4.66 -24.21
CA CYS A 549 -13.37 -4.07 -25.23
C CYS A 549 -14.84 -4.07 -24.76
N GLU A 550 -15.73 -3.44 -25.55
CA GLU A 550 -17.16 -3.39 -25.23
C GLU A 550 -17.89 -4.70 -25.54
N ASN A 551 -17.53 -5.37 -26.61
CA ASN A 551 -18.17 -6.62 -27.02
C ASN A 551 -17.15 -7.72 -27.28
N ILE A 552 -17.51 -8.95 -26.94
CA ILE A 552 -16.61 -10.11 -27.12
C ILE A 552 -16.29 -10.35 -28.61
N SER A 553 -17.18 -9.96 -29.52
CA SER A 553 -16.97 -10.03 -30.97
C SER A 553 -15.86 -9.08 -31.47
N ASP A 554 -15.59 -8.00 -30.70
CA ASP A 554 -14.63 -6.96 -31.07
C ASP A 554 -13.20 -7.35 -30.69
N SER A 555 -13.04 -8.40 -29.89
CA SER A 555 -11.78 -8.81 -29.25
C SER A 555 -10.64 -9.15 -30.23
N ALA A 556 -10.95 -9.44 -31.46
CA ALA A 556 -9.96 -9.95 -32.43
C ALA A 556 -9.53 -8.93 -33.49
N SER A 557 -10.11 -7.73 -33.53
CA SER A 557 -10.06 -7.04 -34.79
C SER A 557 -9.20 -5.79 -34.89
N THR A 558 -9.10 -4.91 -33.92
CA THR A 558 -8.29 -3.69 -34.08
C THR A 558 -8.00 -3.00 -32.74
N LEU A 559 -6.90 -2.25 -32.70
CA LEU A 559 -6.58 -1.33 -31.61
C LEU A 559 -7.71 -0.32 -31.32
N ALA A 560 -8.49 0.01 -32.37
CA ALA A 560 -9.63 0.93 -32.28
C ALA A 560 -10.80 0.37 -31.45
N ALA A 561 -10.90 -0.95 -31.30
CA ALA A 561 -11.93 -1.61 -30.48
C ALA A 561 -11.57 -1.65 -28.97
N SER A 562 -10.33 -1.27 -28.59
CA SER A 562 -9.92 -1.22 -27.20
C SER A 562 -10.78 -0.23 -26.40
N SER A 563 -11.21 -0.62 -25.21
CA SER A 563 -11.83 0.26 -24.21
C SER A 563 -10.80 1.06 -23.41
N GLY A 564 -9.51 0.86 -23.69
CA GLY A 564 -8.42 1.51 -22.98
C GLY A 564 -8.34 3.00 -23.27
N VAL A 565 -8.08 3.75 -22.20
CA VAL A 565 -7.74 5.17 -22.27
C VAL A 565 -6.34 5.35 -21.72
N LEU A 566 -5.44 5.88 -22.54
CA LEU A 566 -4.09 6.22 -22.14
C LEU A 566 -4.14 7.52 -21.32
N SER A 567 -3.64 7.46 -20.10
CA SER A 567 -3.64 8.61 -19.18
C SER A 567 -2.74 9.72 -19.69
N GLN A 568 -1.59 9.37 -20.25
CA GLN A 568 -0.63 10.31 -20.80
C GLN A 568 0.26 9.65 -21.86
N LEU A 569 0.49 10.34 -22.95
CA LEU A 569 1.53 9.96 -23.90
C LEU A 569 2.88 10.47 -23.36
N PRO A 570 3.93 9.61 -23.29
CA PRO A 570 5.26 10.05 -22.89
C PRO A 570 5.75 11.18 -23.77
N MET A 571 6.30 12.22 -23.15
CA MET A 571 6.79 13.38 -23.81
C MET A 571 8.29 13.50 -23.71
N HIS A 572 8.95 13.58 -24.85
CA HIS A 572 10.41 13.64 -24.96
C HIS A 572 10.92 15.04 -25.30
N THR A 573 10.04 15.97 -25.57
CA THR A 573 10.41 17.35 -25.92
C THR A 573 9.41 18.32 -25.31
N ARG A 574 9.89 19.33 -24.60
CA ARG A 574 9.09 20.40 -24.01
C ARG A 574 9.62 21.75 -24.47
N ASN A 575 8.74 22.63 -24.93
CA ASN A 575 9.09 24.00 -25.29
C ASN A 575 8.55 24.95 -24.20
N ILE A 576 9.37 25.83 -23.72
CA ILE A 576 9.01 26.83 -22.71
C ILE A 576 9.22 28.20 -23.32
N LEU A 577 8.15 29.00 -23.37
CA LEU A 577 8.17 30.36 -23.86
C LEU A 577 8.17 31.36 -22.68
N SER A 578 8.94 32.42 -22.74
CA SER A 578 8.86 33.49 -21.76
C SER A 578 7.55 34.27 -21.88
N SER A 579 7.16 34.94 -20.78
CA SER A 579 5.92 35.73 -20.71
C SER A 579 5.88 36.88 -21.72
N ASP A 580 7.03 37.39 -22.15
CA ASP A 580 7.19 38.42 -23.17
C ASP A 580 7.39 37.84 -24.59
N ARG A 581 7.38 36.53 -24.75
CA ARG A 581 7.59 35.77 -25.98
C ARG A 581 8.93 35.99 -26.67
N ASN A 582 9.89 36.54 -26.01
CA ASN A 582 11.22 36.81 -26.58
C ASN A 582 12.23 35.73 -26.32
N PHE A 583 11.90 34.76 -25.47
CA PHE A 583 12.78 33.67 -25.09
C PHE A 583 12.10 32.32 -25.27
N LEU A 584 12.79 31.36 -25.82
CA LEU A 584 12.35 29.98 -25.97
C LEU A 584 13.40 29.03 -25.42
N ALA A 585 13.04 28.18 -24.51
CA ALA A 585 13.85 27.02 -24.10
C ALA A 585 13.18 25.74 -24.59
N ILE A 586 13.96 24.87 -25.21
CA ILE A 586 13.51 23.56 -25.64
C ILE A 586 14.26 22.53 -24.81
N ILE A 587 13.51 21.79 -23.98
CA ILE A 587 14.05 20.69 -23.21
C ILE A 587 13.75 19.39 -23.95
N LYS A 588 14.77 18.62 -24.23
CA LYS A 588 14.65 17.28 -24.79
C LYS A 588 15.11 16.25 -23.78
N SER A 589 14.30 15.25 -23.51
CA SER A 589 14.60 14.16 -22.60
C SER A 589 14.36 12.82 -23.29
N LYS A 590 15.27 11.89 -23.14
CA LYS A 590 15.10 10.51 -23.60
C LYS A 590 14.43 9.63 -22.54
N ASP A 591 14.18 10.15 -21.36
CA ASP A 591 13.55 9.40 -20.30
C ASP A 591 12.06 9.17 -20.57
N ALA A 592 11.60 7.95 -20.33
CA ALA A 592 10.20 7.61 -20.30
C ALA A 592 9.42 8.36 -19.20
N PHE A 593 10.11 8.76 -18.17
CA PHE A 593 9.57 9.57 -17.07
C PHE A 593 9.69 11.07 -17.31
N SER A 594 9.75 11.46 -18.57
CA SER A 594 9.69 12.88 -18.92
C SER A 594 8.46 13.50 -18.27
N VAL A 595 8.69 14.25 -17.23
CA VAL A 595 7.71 15.08 -16.49
C VAL A 595 6.32 14.46 -16.37
N PRO A 596 6.01 13.76 -15.27
CA PRO A 596 4.63 13.35 -15.04
C PRO A 596 3.72 14.59 -14.99
N VAL A 597 2.69 14.59 -15.82
CA VAL A 597 1.66 15.64 -15.80
C VAL A 597 0.85 15.58 -14.53
N THR A 598 0.76 14.38 -13.94
CA THR A 598 0.15 14.15 -12.66
C THR A 598 1.16 13.49 -11.74
N ALA A 599 1.24 13.96 -10.51
CA ALA A 599 2.06 13.34 -9.46
C ALA A 599 1.42 12.05 -8.91
N ASP A 600 0.34 11.57 -9.50
CA ASP A 600 -0.48 10.47 -8.98
C ASP A 600 -0.11 9.15 -9.64
N ASP A 601 -0.34 8.03 -8.90
CA ASP A 601 -0.24 6.65 -9.40
C ASP A 601 -1.34 6.31 -10.42
N THR A 602 -1.62 7.24 -11.34
CA THR A 602 -2.57 6.98 -12.42
C THR A 602 -2.02 5.85 -13.30
N PRO A 603 -2.78 4.77 -13.53
CA PRO A 603 -2.31 3.69 -14.38
C PRO A 603 -2.04 4.21 -15.79
N VAL A 604 -1.03 3.66 -16.46
CA VAL A 604 -0.67 4.02 -17.84
C VAL A 604 -1.88 3.92 -18.75
N VAL A 605 -2.65 2.83 -18.64
CA VAL A 605 -3.92 2.61 -19.33
C VAL A 605 -4.95 2.13 -18.35
N GLY A 606 -6.09 2.79 -18.28
CA GLY A 606 -7.31 2.34 -17.61
C GLY A 606 -8.34 1.84 -18.64
N TYR A 607 -9.04 0.75 -18.32
CA TYR A 607 -10.04 0.14 -19.22
C TYR A 607 -11.46 0.48 -18.78
N SER A 608 -12.19 1.18 -19.63
CA SER A 608 -13.59 1.57 -19.36
C SER A 608 -14.56 0.37 -19.40
N SER A 609 -14.20 -0.69 -20.12
CA SER A 609 -14.99 -1.93 -20.21
C SER A 609 -14.07 -3.15 -20.35
N VAL A 610 -14.32 -4.19 -19.56
CA VAL A 610 -13.58 -5.44 -19.62
C VAL A 610 -14.55 -6.62 -19.52
N ILE A 611 -14.34 -7.63 -20.36
CA ILE A 611 -15.11 -8.87 -20.37
C ILE A 611 -14.22 -10.00 -19.86
N GLU A 612 -14.70 -10.71 -18.86
CA GLU A 612 -14.09 -11.93 -18.33
C GLU A 612 -14.96 -13.13 -18.73
N GLN A 613 -14.45 -14.01 -19.59
CA GLN A 613 -15.09 -15.24 -20.02
C GLN A 613 -14.52 -16.44 -19.29
N THR A 614 -15.39 -17.28 -18.76
CA THR A 614 -15.00 -18.56 -18.16
C THR A 614 -15.29 -19.71 -19.13
N ILE A 615 -14.30 -20.59 -19.32
CA ILE A 615 -14.36 -21.80 -20.15
C ILE A 615 -14.16 -23.00 -19.25
N GLY A 616 -15.02 -23.99 -19.34
CA GLY A 616 -14.95 -25.24 -18.57
C GLY A 616 -13.84 -26.18 -19.03
N SER A 617 -13.66 -27.26 -18.31
CA SER A 617 -12.67 -28.31 -18.61
C SER A 617 -12.89 -29.01 -19.95
N ASP A 618 -14.11 -29.02 -20.45
CA ASP A 618 -14.52 -29.58 -21.75
C ASP A 618 -14.32 -28.58 -22.92
N GLY A 619 -13.84 -27.38 -22.62
CA GLY A 619 -13.64 -26.31 -23.61
C GLY A 619 -14.90 -25.50 -23.94
N SER A 620 -16.05 -25.80 -23.33
CA SER A 620 -17.27 -25.03 -23.49
C SER A 620 -17.26 -23.72 -22.71
N SER A 621 -17.91 -22.69 -23.24
CA SER A 621 -18.11 -21.44 -22.48
C SER A 621 -19.11 -21.67 -21.36
N LEU A 622 -18.76 -21.23 -20.15
CA LEU A 622 -19.67 -21.22 -19.00
C LEU A 622 -20.39 -19.88 -18.85
N GLY A 623 -20.11 -18.92 -19.74
CA GLY A 623 -20.63 -17.57 -19.71
C GLY A 623 -19.52 -16.53 -19.51
N TRP A 624 -19.92 -15.27 -19.38
CA TRP A 624 -18.99 -14.17 -19.16
C TRP A 624 -19.60 -13.05 -18.35
N VAL A 625 -18.70 -12.22 -17.77
CA VAL A 625 -19.07 -11.02 -17.03
C VAL A 625 -18.44 -9.82 -17.73
N ARG A 626 -19.25 -8.82 -18.05
CA ARG A 626 -18.77 -7.52 -18.52
C ARG A 626 -18.83 -6.52 -17.37
N ARG A 627 -17.69 -5.90 -17.08
CA ARG A 627 -17.55 -4.86 -16.06
C ARG A 627 -17.24 -3.54 -16.73
N ARG A 628 -17.93 -2.49 -16.32
CA ARG A 628 -17.65 -1.11 -16.75
C ARG A 628 -17.17 -0.28 -15.58
N PHE A 629 -16.25 0.63 -15.88
CA PHE A 629 -15.55 1.44 -14.90
C PHE A 629 -15.64 2.91 -15.24
N SER A 630 -15.59 3.77 -14.20
CA SER A 630 -15.29 5.19 -14.42
C SER A 630 -13.85 5.34 -14.92
N ASN A 631 -13.66 6.25 -15.89
CA ASN A 631 -12.38 6.52 -16.53
C ASN A 631 -12.39 7.96 -17.07
N PHE A 632 -11.36 8.41 -17.78
CA PHE A 632 -11.30 9.71 -18.44
C PHE A 632 -12.47 9.95 -19.42
N ASP A 633 -12.96 8.93 -20.08
CA ASP A 633 -14.05 9.01 -21.04
C ASP A 633 -15.44 8.79 -20.43
N THR A 634 -15.48 8.29 -19.19
CA THR A 634 -16.73 8.00 -18.50
C THR A 634 -16.54 8.14 -17.00
N ASP A 635 -17.13 9.14 -16.39
CA ASP A 635 -17.16 9.28 -14.93
C ASP A 635 -18.24 8.38 -14.31
N ILE A 636 -18.41 8.51 -13.00
CA ILE A 636 -19.46 7.81 -12.25
C ILE A 636 -20.88 8.23 -12.64
N TYR A 637 -21.06 9.29 -13.44
CA TYR A 637 -22.33 9.79 -13.98
C TYR A 637 -22.48 9.54 -15.48
N GLY A 638 -21.52 8.91 -16.13
CA GLY A 638 -21.53 8.61 -17.56
C GLY A 638 -21.08 9.77 -18.46
N GLN A 639 -20.36 10.75 -17.92
CA GLN A 639 -19.82 11.89 -18.63
C GLN A 639 -18.30 11.77 -18.78
N ALA A 640 -17.75 12.39 -19.83
CA ALA A 640 -16.28 12.49 -19.97
C ALA A 640 -15.72 13.36 -18.84
N HIS A 641 -14.64 12.88 -18.21
CA HIS A 641 -14.10 13.46 -17.00
C HIS A 641 -12.57 13.55 -17.01
N PRO A 642 -12.03 14.42 -17.89
CA PRO A 642 -10.59 14.71 -17.89
C PRO A 642 -10.18 15.49 -16.65
N ASP A 643 -8.86 15.51 -16.38
CA ASP A 643 -8.29 16.34 -15.31
C ASP A 643 -8.49 17.84 -15.58
N THR A 644 -8.36 18.66 -14.54
CA THR A 644 -8.64 20.10 -14.64
C THR A 644 -7.35 20.92 -14.72
N GLN A 645 -7.44 22.08 -15.40
CA GLN A 645 -6.34 23.02 -15.52
C GLN A 645 -5.88 23.55 -14.13
N PRO A 646 -4.59 23.93 -14.00
CA PRO A 646 -4.13 24.67 -12.86
C PRO A 646 -4.94 25.95 -12.61
N VAL A 647 -5.09 26.34 -11.36
CA VAL A 647 -5.80 27.57 -10.97
C VAL A 647 -5.08 28.81 -11.50
N TYR A 648 -3.76 28.84 -11.35
CA TYR A 648 -2.88 29.87 -11.87
C TYR A 648 -1.70 29.25 -12.59
N ARG A 649 -1.15 29.96 -13.54
CA ARG A 649 -0.02 29.55 -14.35
C ARG A 649 0.85 30.74 -14.73
N LEU A 650 2.16 30.60 -14.57
CA LEU A 650 3.17 31.58 -14.96
C LEU A 650 4.03 31.03 -16.09
N VAL A 651 3.51 30.53 -17.12
CA VAL A 651 4.24 30.30 -18.37
C VAL A 651 3.28 30.20 -19.51
N MET A 652 3.67 30.76 -20.59
CA MET A 652 3.04 30.50 -21.88
C MET A 652 3.82 29.37 -22.55
N SER A 653 3.53 28.12 -22.16
CA SER A 653 3.90 27.03 -23.04
C SER A 653 3.02 27.11 -24.29
N ASP A 654 3.55 26.68 -25.43
CA ASP A 654 2.72 26.37 -26.60
C ASP A 654 1.51 25.54 -26.12
N SER A 655 0.34 25.84 -26.69
CA SER A 655 -0.95 25.26 -26.29
C SER A 655 -1.00 23.71 -26.33
N SER A 656 0.02 23.09 -26.86
CA SER A 656 0.23 21.65 -26.90
C SER A 656 0.98 21.08 -25.68
N GLN A 657 1.43 21.93 -24.72
CA GLN A 657 2.42 21.49 -23.73
C GLN A 657 2.02 21.67 -22.27
N ILE A 658 2.64 20.89 -21.45
CA ILE A 658 2.29 20.40 -20.13
C ILE A 658 2.50 21.45 -19.06
N SER A 659 1.52 21.51 -18.19
CA SER A 659 1.68 21.88 -16.79
C SER A 659 1.12 20.77 -15.93
N PRO A 660 1.57 20.63 -14.72
CA PRO A 660 0.85 19.85 -13.74
C PRO A 660 -0.62 20.26 -13.75
N VAL A 661 -1.49 19.25 -13.68
CA VAL A 661 -2.95 19.43 -13.67
C VAL A 661 -3.49 19.02 -12.31
N THR A 662 -4.66 19.52 -11.95
CA THR A 662 -5.38 18.98 -10.81
C THR A 662 -5.95 17.62 -11.21
N SER A 663 -5.42 16.56 -10.62
CA SER A 663 -5.79 15.20 -10.95
C SER A 663 -7.15 14.81 -10.37
N LEU A 664 -7.91 14.04 -11.16
CA LEU A 664 -9.15 13.40 -10.76
C LEU A 664 -9.01 11.86 -10.73
N SER A 665 -7.77 11.36 -10.57
CA SER A 665 -7.47 9.92 -10.60
C SER A 665 -8.24 9.11 -9.55
N TYR A 666 -8.55 9.71 -8.41
CA TYR A 666 -9.33 9.11 -7.32
C TYR A 666 -10.79 8.77 -7.71
N GLU A 667 -11.30 9.33 -8.79
CA GLU A 667 -12.63 9.04 -9.35
C GLU A 667 -12.62 7.85 -10.31
N ARG A 668 -11.45 7.46 -10.83
CA ARG A 668 -11.30 6.44 -11.87
C ARG A 668 -11.16 5.05 -11.29
N GLY A 669 -11.53 4.05 -12.08
CA GLY A 669 -11.48 2.64 -11.68
C GLY A 669 -12.62 2.17 -10.79
N LYS A 670 -13.65 3.01 -10.55
CA LYS A 670 -14.86 2.59 -9.82
C LYS A 670 -15.76 1.78 -10.75
N ILE A 671 -16.24 0.61 -10.29
CA ILE A 671 -17.16 -0.23 -11.05
C ILE A 671 -18.52 0.49 -11.16
N THR A 672 -18.97 0.79 -12.37
CA THR A 672 -20.27 1.42 -12.61
C THR A 672 -21.35 0.40 -12.95
N SER A 673 -20.97 -0.71 -13.60
CA SER A 673 -21.88 -1.83 -13.82
C SER A 673 -21.18 -3.16 -14.01
N GLU A 674 -21.85 -4.23 -13.61
CA GLU A 674 -21.50 -5.63 -13.89
C GLU A 674 -22.67 -6.30 -14.59
N GLU A 675 -22.41 -6.94 -15.73
CA GLU A 675 -23.41 -7.65 -16.52
C GLU A 675 -22.98 -9.10 -16.70
N PHE A 676 -23.77 -10.03 -16.19
CA PHE A 676 -23.50 -11.47 -16.21
C PHE A 676 -24.32 -12.12 -17.32
N PHE A 677 -23.63 -12.78 -18.22
CA PHE A 677 -24.21 -13.49 -19.36
C PHE A 677 -24.02 -14.99 -19.23
N ASP A 678 -25.03 -15.74 -19.61
CA ASP A 678 -24.93 -17.21 -19.69
C ASP A 678 -24.07 -17.65 -20.89
N ALA A 679 -23.89 -18.96 -21.03
CA ALA A 679 -23.11 -19.57 -22.13
C ALA A 679 -23.66 -19.23 -23.53
N THR A 680 -24.94 -18.89 -23.65
CA THR A 680 -25.61 -18.57 -24.93
C THR A 680 -25.65 -17.06 -25.21
N GLY A 681 -25.21 -16.24 -24.26
CA GLY A 681 -25.13 -14.78 -24.42
C GLY A 681 -26.38 -14.04 -23.91
N ASN A 682 -27.25 -14.71 -23.18
CA ASN A 682 -28.39 -14.04 -22.56
C ASN A 682 -27.97 -13.36 -21.25
N LEU A 683 -28.47 -12.14 -21.03
CA LEU A 683 -28.22 -11.40 -19.81
C LEU A 683 -29.03 -12.03 -18.66
N ALA A 684 -28.30 -12.67 -17.72
CA ALA A 684 -28.87 -13.31 -16.55
C ALA A 684 -29.02 -12.34 -15.35
N ARG A 685 -28.01 -11.49 -15.15
CA ARG A 685 -27.97 -10.54 -14.03
C ARG A 685 -27.27 -9.27 -14.45
N LYS A 686 -27.74 -8.13 -13.93
CA LYS A 686 -27.08 -6.83 -14.06
C LYS A 686 -27.07 -6.14 -12.71
N THR A 687 -25.90 -5.70 -12.30
CA THR A 687 -25.67 -4.87 -11.11
C THR A 687 -25.19 -3.49 -11.56
N CYS A 688 -25.83 -2.42 -11.09
CA CYS A 688 -25.44 -1.05 -11.34
C CYS A 688 -25.02 -0.38 -10.05
N HIS A 689 -23.87 0.27 -10.04
CA HIS A 689 -23.29 0.97 -8.90
C HIS A 689 -23.37 2.48 -9.12
N ARG A 690 -23.74 3.20 -8.07
CA ARG A 690 -23.71 4.67 -8.06
C ARG A 690 -22.90 5.15 -6.89
N TYR A 691 -22.17 6.22 -7.11
CA TYR A 691 -21.25 6.80 -6.13
C TYR A 691 -21.65 8.23 -5.81
N GLY A 692 -21.30 8.67 -4.62
CA GLY A 692 -21.28 10.05 -4.19
C GLY A 692 -19.93 10.39 -3.60
N HIS A 693 -19.70 11.65 -3.32
CA HIS A 693 -18.46 12.10 -2.69
C HIS A 693 -18.74 13.03 -1.52
N THR A 694 -17.82 13.11 -0.57
CA THR A 694 -17.83 14.15 0.45
C THR A 694 -17.51 15.49 -0.20
N SER A 695 -18.13 16.58 0.27
CA SER A 695 -17.59 17.93 0.04
C SER A 695 -16.28 18.04 0.81
N GLY A 696 -15.16 17.85 0.15
CA GLY A 696 -13.83 18.02 0.74
C GLY A 696 -13.16 19.30 0.25
N ASN A 697 -12.29 19.88 1.08
CA ASN A 697 -11.41 20.97 0.67
C ASN A 697 -10.38 20.43 -0.33
N ALA A 698 -9.92 21.29 -1.20
CA ALA A 698 -8.77 20.99 -2.05
C ALA A 698 -7.54 21.63 -1.40
N ILE A 699 -6.46 20.86 -1.26
CA ILE A 699 -5.17 21.34 -0.75
C ILE A 699 -4.45 22.03 -1.91
N PRO A 700 -4.22 23.34 -1.85
CA PRO A 700 -3.52 24.06 -2.90
C PRO A 700 -2.02 23.75 -2.83
N SER A 701 -1.38 23.72 -3.99
CA SER A 701 0.05 23.45 -4.13
C SER A 701 0.63 24.31 -5.23
N ILE A 702 1.78 24.94 -4.97
CA ILE A 702 2.53 25.68 -5.98
C ILE A 702 3.67 24.81 -6.48
N HIS A 703 3.58 24.43 -7.74
CA HIS A 703 4.66 23.75 -8.44
C HIS A 703 5.56 24.78 -9.09
N HIS A 704 6.81 24.81 -8.66
CA HIS A 704 7.87 25.40 -9.45
C HIS A 704 8.34 24.37 -10.48
N GLU A 705 8.28 24.71 -11.74
CA GLU A 705 8.66 23.79 -12.79
C GLU A 705 10.14 23.91 -13.14
N GLU A 706 10.62 25.10 -13.42
CA GLU A 706 12.03 25.36 -13.75
C GLU A 706 12.39 26.84 -13.67
N SER A 707 13.64 27.14 -13.32
CA SER A 707 14.28 28.45 -13.47
C SER A 707 15.32 28.37 -14.56
N PHE A 708 15.24 29.26 -15.52
CA PHE A 708 16.23 29.40 -16.57
C PHE A 708 17.03 30.66 -16.40
N TYR A 709 18.34 30.49 -16.49
CA TYR A 709 19.30 31.59 -16.46
C TYR A 709 19.93 31.73 -17.83
N HIS A 710 19.82 32.88 -18.42
CA HIS A 710 20.51 33.19 -19.68
C HIS A 710 21.25 34.51 -19.60
N THR A 711 22.56 34.44 -19.82
CA THR A 711 23.41 35.64 -19.91
C THR A 711 23.51 36.05 -21.35
N TYR A 712 22.95 37.19 -21.68
CA TYR A 712 23.14 37.80 -22.98
C TYR A 712 24.55 38.41 -23.03
N GLY A 713 25.36 38.02 -23.98
CA GLY A 713 26.73 38.57 -24.15
C GLY A 713 26.71 40.08 -24.08
N GLY A 714 26.96 40.65 -22.87
CA GLY A 714 27.11 42.05 -22.61
C GLY A 714 25.83 42.85 -22.34
N MET A 715 24.61 42.28 -22.38
CA MET A 715 23.35 43.05 -22.22
C MET A 715 22.51 42.68 -20.98
N GLY A 716 23.03 41.88 -20.08
CA GLY A 716 22.33 41.52 -18.86
C GLY A 716 21.88 40.07 -18.79
N THR A 717 21.39 39.68 -17.65
CA THR A 717 20.92 38.32 -17.34
C THR A 717 19.40 38.33 -17.29
N ALA A 718 18.76 37.42 -18.04
CA ALA A 718 17.34 37.19 -17.99
C ALA A 718 17.03 35.91 -17.21
N TYR A 719 16.06 36.00 -16.32
CA TYR A 719 15.52 34.86 -15.61
C TYR A 719 14.14 34.53 -16.18
N LEU A 720 13.92 33.27 -16.38
CA LEU A 720 12.60 32.76 -16.65
C LEU A 720 12.22 31.78 -15.54
N GLN A 721 11.24 32.16 -14.78
CA GLN A 721 10.61 31.27 -13.81
C GLN A 721 9.34 30.70 -14.40
N THR A 722 9.13 29.42 -14.18
CA THR A 722 7.92 28.75 -14.63
C THR A 722 7.30 28.01 -13.45
N GLY A 723 6.00 28.11 -13.34
CA GLY A 723 5.28 27.44 -12.26
C GLY A 723 3.77 27.49 -12.45
N CYS A 724 3.09 26.68 -11.68
CA CYS A 724 1.64 26.62 -11.66
C CYS A 724 1.10 26.35 -10.26
N MET A 725 -0.13 26.75 -10.03
CA MET A 725 -0.88 26.42 -8.82
C MET A 725 -1.93 25.37 -9.16
N THR A 726 -1.78 24.18 -8.58
CA THR A 726 -2.75 23.08 -8.67
C THR A 726 -3.45 22.86 -7.33
N SER A 727 -4.32 21.89 -7.27
CA SER A 727 -4.97 21.48 -6.02
C SER A 727 -5.05 19.96 -5.95
N THR A 728 -4.75 19.40 -4.78
CA THR A 728 -5.03 18.00 -4.47
C THR A 728 -6.42 17.91 -3.85
N HIS A 729 -7.36 17.24 -4.52
CA HIS A 729 -8.71 17.09 -4.00
C HIS A 729 -8.77 16.07 -2.86
N VAL A 730 -9.27 16.51 -1.72
CA VAL A 730 -9.56 15.66 -0.55
C VAL A 730 -11.01 15.17 -0.62
N ARG A 731 -11.41 14.63 -1.74
CA ARG A 731 -12.74 14.04 -1.91
C ARG A 731 -12.67 12.55 -1.65
N ARG A 732 -13.67 12.06 -0.95
CA ARG A 732 -13.82 10.64 -0.63
C ARG A 732 -15.05 10.13 -1.34
N TYR A 733 -14.90 9.09 -2.15
CA TYR A 733 -15.99 8.44 -2.87
C TYR A 733 -16.53 7.28 -2.06
N PHE A 734 -17.83 7.16 -2.05
CA PHE A 734 -18.54 6.04 -1.42
C PHE A 734 -19.73 5.64 -2.27
N GLU A 735 -20.04 4.36 -2.24
CA GLU A 735 -21.15 3.79 -2.97
C GLU A 735 -22.48 4.21 -2.34
N THR A 736 -23.26 5.02 -3.06
CA THR A 736 -24.56 5.52 -2.60
C THR A 736 -25.70 4.59 -2.92
N SER A 737 -25.61 3.83 -4.02
CA SER A 737 -26.59 2.78 -4.28
C SER A 737 -26.06 1.67 -5.18
N VAL A 738 -26.59 0.48 -4.95
CA VAL A 738 -26.44 -0.70 -5.81
C VAL A 738 -27.83 -1.14 -6.23
N GLU A 739 -28.04 -1.29 -7.55
CA GLU A 739 -29.26 -1.86 -8.10
C GLU A 739 -28.94 -3.18 -8.79
N ASP A 740 -29.42 -4.26 -8.23
CA ASP A 740 -29.24 -5.61 -8.74
C ASP A 740 -30.52 -6.10 -9.42
N THR A 741 -30.40 -6.49 -10.67
CA THR A 741 -31.50 -6.98 -11.49
C THR A 741 -31.18 -8.39 -11.97
N VAL A 742 -32.00 -9.35 -11.60
CA VAL A 742 -31.92 -10.76 -12.03
C VAL A 742 -33.03 -11.02 -13.04
N THR A 743 -32.66 -11.62 -14.16
CA THR A 743 -33.60 -12.03 -15.21
C THR A 743 -33.81 -13.54 -15.13
N THR A 744 -35.03 -13.96 -14.96
CA THR A 744 -35.44 -15.38 -14.93
C THR A 744 -36.47 -15.65 -16.02
N PRO A 745 -36.74 -16.91 -16.38
CA PRO A 745 -37.81 -17.23 -17.32
C PRO A 745 -39.21 -16.71 -16.88
N SER A 746 -39.42 -16.53 -15.57
CA SER A 746 -40.69 -16.04 -14.99
C SER A 746 -40.78 -14.51 -14.91
N GLY A 747 -39.71 -13.78 -15.20
CA GLY A 747 -39.72 -12.31 -15.15
C GLY A 747 -38.40 -11.71 -14.69
N ARG A 748 -38.42 -10.39 -14.53
CA ARG A 748 -37.26 -9.60 -14.06
C ARG A 748 -37.53 -9.12 -12.63
N TYR A 749 -36.56 -9.34 -11.75
CA TYR A 749 -36.59 -8.96 -10.34
C TYR A 749 -35.47 -7.96 -10.07
N SER A 750 -35.82 -6.81 -9.45
CA SER A 750 -34.85 -5.80 -9.10
C SER A 750 -34.81 -5.54 -7.60
N THR A 751 -33.64 -5.43 -7.05
CA THR A 751 -33.40 -5.00 -5.67
C THR A 751 -32.45 -3.80 -5.70
N LYS A 752 -32.86 -2.70 -5.06
CA LYS A 752 -32.03 -1.50 -4.95
C LYS A 752 -31.68 -1.26 -3.49
N THR A 753 -30.38 -1.30 -3.19
CA THR A 753 -29.83 -0.89 -1.91
C THR A 753 -29.32 0.53 -2.02
N SER A 754 -29.79 1.44 -1.19
CA SER A 754 -29.36 2.83 -1.11
C SER A 754 -28.72 3.10 0.24
N LYS A 755 -27.60 3.81 0.28
CA LYS A 755 -26.82 4.11 1.48
C LYS A 755 -26.62 5.62 1.62
N THR A 756 -26.76 6.14 2.84
CA THR A 756 -26.29 7.47 3.21
C THR A 756 -25.20 7.36 4.26
N TYR A 757 -24.35 8.37 4.38
CA TYR A 757 -23.15 8.29 5.21
C TYR A 757 -23.06 9.44 6.20
N LYS A 758 -22.35 9.21 7.30
CA LYS A 758 -21.90 10.20 8.27
C LYS A 758 -20.65 10.91 7.73
N VAL A 759 -20.24 11.97 8.39
CA VAL A 759 -18.98 12.66 8.10
C VAL A 759 -17.78 11.70 8.24
N SER A 760 -17.86 10.79 9.22
CA SER A 760 -16.89 9.70 9.46
C SER A 760 -16.91 8.58 8.41
N LYS A 761 -17.71 8.70 7.33
CA LYS A 761 -17.94 7.69 6.29
C LYS A 761 -18.59 6.39 6.75
N LEU A 762 -18.99 6.30 8.00
CA LEU A 762 -19.80 5.18 8.46
C LEU A 762 -21.23 5.32 7.92
N PRO A 763 -21.94 4.23 7.60
CA PRO A 763 -23.31 4.30 7.13
C PRO A 763 -24.22 5.05 8.12
N LYS A 764 -24.97 6.03 7.64
CA LYS A 764 -26.02 6.70 8.41
C LYS A 764 -27.34 5.94 8.27
N SER A 765 -27.62 5.49 7.05
CA SER A 765 -28.76 4.62 6.78
C SER A 765 -28.52 3.73 5.58
N VAL A 766 -29.13 2.56 5.60
CA VAL A 766 -29.20 1.61 4.48
C VAL A 766 -30.66 1.34 4.20
N THR A 767 -31.09 1.54 2.95
CA THR A 767 -32.47 1.27 2.52
C THR A 767 -32.42 0.25 1.39
N VAL A 768 -33.17 -0.84 1.57
CA VAL A 768 -33.34 -1.90 0.57
C VAL A 768 -34.76 -1.84 0.04
N LYS A 769 -34.90 -1.66 -1.26
CA LYS A 769 -36.16 -1.71 -1.98
C LYS A 769 -36.18 -2.95 -2.86
N GLY A 770 -37.06 -3.88 -2.56
CA GLY A 770 -37.29 -5.08 -3.35
C GLY A 770 -38.36 -4.91 -4.42
N SER A 771 -38.61 -5.96 -5.18
CA SER A 771 -39.67 -6.01 -6.20
C SER A 771 -41.10 -5.90 -5.62
N ASP A 772 -41.27 -6.10 -4.29
CA ASP A 772 -42.52 -5.89 -3.55
C ASP A 772 -42.83 -4.40 -3.30
N SER A 773 -41.96 -3.50 -3.76
CA SER A 773 -42.05 -2.03 -3.60
C SER A 773 -42.09 -1.54 -2.15
N LYS A 774 -41.79 -2.40 -1.16
CA LYS A 774 -41.69 -2.01 0.24
C LYS A 774 -40.23 -1.63 0.55
N ASP A 775 -40.05 -0.43 1.08
CA ASP A 775 -38.74 0.02 1.57
C ASP A 775 -38.48 -0.61 2.94
N ARG A 776 -37.33 -1.27 3.07
CA ARG A 776 -36.79 -1.76 4.34
C ARG A 776 -35.57 -0.95 4.65
N SER A 777 -35.59 -0.21 5.75
CA SER A 777 -34.48 0.71 6.08
C SER A 777 -33.91 0.39 7.45
N GLU A 778 -32.62 0.56 7.57
CA GLU A 778 -31.89 0.60 8.83
C GLU A 778 -31.24 1.98 8.99
N ALA A 779 -31.42 2.59 10.15
CA ALA A 779 -30.81 3.86 10.51
C ALA A 779 -29.88 3.63 11.70
N TYR A 780 -28.65 4.16 11.61
CA TYR A 780 -27.56 3.91 12.55
C TYR A 780 -27.19 5.18 13.33
N THR A 781 -27.02 5.01 14.64
CA THR A 781 -26.39 6.01 15.51
C THR A 781 -25.19 5.36 16.15
N TYR A 782 -24.06 6.02 16.15
CA TYR A 782 -22.81 5.49 16.69
C TYR A 782 -22.55 6.03 18.09
N ALA A 783 -21.86 5.24 18.91
CA ALA A 783 -21.61 5.58 20.30
C ALA A 783 -20.84 6.90 20.45
N TYR A 784 -19.80 7.13 19.64
CA TYR A 784 -18.99 8.36 19.70
C TYR A 784 -19.83 9.64 19.49
N GLU A 785 -20.96 9.58 18.78
CA GLU A 785 -21.85 10.73 18.55
C GLU A 785 -22.55 11.18 19.83
N ARG A 786 -22.58 10.34 20.86
CA ARG A 786 -23.14 10.64 22.17
C ARG A 786 -22.14 11.34 23.12
N ALA A 787 -20.88 11.43 22.74
CA ALA A 787 -19.82 12.03 23.56
C ALA A 787 -20.18 13.40 24.15
N PRO A 788 -20.77 14.36 23.38
CA PRO A 788 -21.09 15.68 23.92
C PRO A 788 -22.20 15.68 24.98
N THR A 789 -23.05 14.63 25.01
CA THR A 789 -24.24 14.59 25.87
C THR A 789 -24.17 13.57 27.00
N TRP A 790 -23.49 12.43 26.78
CA TRP A 790 -23.49 11.34 27.73
C TRP A 790 -22.18 11.16 28.49
N GLY A 791 -21.05 11.70 27.97
CA GLY A 791 -19.75 11.62 28.65
C GLY A 791 -19.23 10.18 28.82
N GLY A 792 -18.28 9.96 29.76
CA GLY A 792 -17.79 8.65 30.13
C GLY A 792 -17.23 7.82 28.99
N ALA A 793 -17.74 6.61 28.78
CA ALA A 793 -17.31 5.69 27.72
C ALA A 793 -17.39 6.33 26.32
N TYR A 794 -18.41 7.13 26.07
CA TYR A 794 -18.65 7.77 24.78
C TYR A 794 -17.59 8.84 24.46
N THR A 795 -17.16 9.60 25.45
CA THR A 795 -16.04 10.57 25.32
C THR A 795 -14.74 9.84 25.01
N ILE A 796 -14.43 8.77 25.75
CA ILE A 796 -13.22 7.97 25.52
C ILE A 796 -13.22 7.35 24.11
N MET A 797 -14.35 6.87 23.63
CA MET A 797 -14.47 6.36 22.26
C MET A 797 -14.19 7.44 21.23
N ALA A 798 -14.74 8.64 21.38
CA ALA A 798 -14.49 9.76 20.49
C ALA A 798 -13.00 10.20 20.50
N GLU A 799 -12.40 10.33 21.66
CA GLU A 799 -10.98 10.69 21.84
C GLU A 799 -10.02 9.66 21.25
N LYS A 800 -10.30 8.38 21.47
CA LYS A 800 -9.51 7.28 20.94
C LYS A 800 -9.84 6.91 19.49
N HIS A 801 -10.71 7.65 18.83
CA HIS A 801 -11.16 7.36 17.46
C HIS A 801 -11.85 6.00 17.30
N ILE A 802 -12.54 5.52 18.33
CA ILE A 802 -13.36 4.30 18.29
C ILE A 802 -14.74 4.70 17.76
N LEU A 803 -14.92 4.67 16.44
CA LEU A 803 -16.09 5.22 15.77
C LEU A 803 -17.13 4.16 15.37
N THR A 804 -16.74 2.89 15.29
CA THR A 804 -17.56 1.80 14.75
C THR A 804 -18.65 1.27 15.69
N PRO A 805 -18.54 1.33 17.05
CA PRO A 805 -19.58 0.80 17.92
C PRO A 805 -20.92 1.54 17.75
N LEU A 806 -21.99 0.78 17.59
CA LEU A 806 -23.33 1.30 17.38
C LEU A 806 -24.01 1.59 18.73
N GLU A 807 -24.56 2.79 18.90
CA GLU A 807 -25.47 3.11 19.99
C GLU A 807 -26.87 2.61 19.71
N SER A 808 -27.31 2.75 18.44
CA SER A 808 -28.63 2.22 18.06
C SER A 808 -28.72 1.87 16.57
N VAL A 809 -29.56 0.85 16.31
CA VAL A 809 -30.03 0.49 14.97
C VAL A 809 -31.55 0.52 14.99
N THR A 810 -32.14 1.40 14.18
CA THR A 810 -33.61 1.46 14.00
C THR A 810 -33.97 0.80 12.68
N ARG A 811 -34.79 -0.23 12.72
CA ARG A 811 -35.28 -0.93 11.52
C ARG A 811 -36.70 -0.50 11.20
N LEU A 812 -36.91 -0.12 9.93
CA LEU A 812 -38.19 0.40 9.44
C LEU A 812 -38.70 -0.43 8.25
N VAL A 813 -40.00 -0.50 8.12
CA VAL A 813 -40.68 -0.98 6.90
C VAL A 813 -41.62 0.16 6.44
N GLY A 814 -41.27 0.76 5.31
CA GLY A 814 -41.87 2.03 4.90
C GLY A 814 -41.54 3.14 5.91
N SER A 815 -42.55 3.83 6.42
CA SER A 815 -42.37 4.87 7.45
C SER A 815 -42.56 4.35 8.89
N GLN A 816 -42.90 3.06 9.06
CA GLN A 816 -43.17 2.47 10.36
C GLN A 816 -41.95 1.80 10.96
N THR A 817 -41.60 2.14 12.19
CA THR A 817 -40.59 1.44 12.96
C THR A 817 -41.08 0.02 13.23
N ARG A 818 -40.26 -0.95 12.82
CA ARG A 818 -40.45 -2.35 13.13
C ARG A 818 -39.88 -2.67 14.52
N ASP A 819 -38.62 -2.31 14.73
CA ASP A 819 -37.87 -2.48 15.97
C ASP A 819 -36.70 -1.50 16.04
N MET A 820 -36.19 -1.32 17.25
CA MET A 820 -34.98 -0.56 17.52
C MET A 820 -34.13 -1.30 18.55
N GLU A 821 -32.91 -1.62 18.18
CA GLU A 821 -31.94 -2.19 19.07
C GLU A 821 -30.97 -1.09 19.56
N THR A 822 -30.62 -1.08 20.84
CA THR A 822 -29.72 -0.12 21.45
C THR A 822 -28.64 -0.82 22.25
N ALA A 823 -27.44 -0.26 22.24
CA ALA A 823 -26.34 -0.67 23.09
C ALA A 823 -25.89 0.50 23.97
N ALA A 824 -25.71 0.23 25.25
CA ALA A 824 -25.09 1.15 26.19
C ALA A 824 -23.62 0.71 26.46
N TYR A 825 -22.77 1.68 26.74
CA TYR A 825 -21.34 1.44 26.94
C TYR A 825 -20.88 1.93 28.29
N SER A 826 -19.91 1.22 28.86
CA SER A 826 -19.20 1.56 30.08
C SER A 826 -17.71 1.40 29.85
N VAL A 827 -16.89 1.69 30.87
CA VAL A 827 -15.43 1.55 30.79
C VAL A 827 -14.92 0.70 31.94
N THR A 828 -13.89 -0.08 31.69
CA THR A 828 -13.13 -0.76 32.73
C THR A 828 -12.32 0.25 33.56
N ALA A 829 -11.78 -0.19 34.71
CA ALA A 829 -10.86 0.64 35.50
C ALA A 829 -9.63 1.10 34.72
N GLY A 830 -9.23 0.35 33.68
CA GLY A 830 -8.12 0.69 32.77
C GLY A 830 -8.54 1.58 31.60
N GLY A 831 -9.79 2.05 31.52
CA GLY A 831 -10.26 2.94 30.45
C GLY A 831 -10.54 2.23 29.12
N VAL A 832 -10.83 0.92 29.13
CA VAL A 832 -11.24 0.16 27.94
C VAL A 832 -12.76 0.20 27.84
N PRO A 833 -13.34 0.72 26.75
CA PRO A 833 -14.77 0.73 26.54
C PRO A 833 -15.30 -0.68 26.27
N TYR A 834 -16.47 -1.00 26.82
CA TYR A 834 -17.17 -2.26 26.56
C TYR A 834 -18.69 -2.05 26.52
N THR A 835 -19.41 -2.96 25.87
CA THR A 835 -20.87 -2.97 25.84
C THR A 835 -21.40 -3.39 27.20
N SER A 836 -22.09 -2.49 27.90
CA SER A 836 -22.63 -2.74 29.25
C SER A 836 -24.03 -3.34 29.21
N SER A 837 -24.86 -2.95 28.22
CA SER A 837 -26.18 -3.58 28.01
C SER A 837 -26.68 -3.40 26.59
N CYS A 838 -27.62 -4.30 26.18
CA CYS A 838 -28.36 -4.18 24.94
C CYS A 838 -29.86 -4.31 25.25
N SER A 839 -30.67 -3.45 24.57
CA SER A 839 -32.13 -3.46 24.68
C SER A 839 -32.79 -3.46 23.32
N LEU A 840 -33.88 -4.16 23.20
CA LEU A 840 -34.72 -4.20 22.00
C LEU A 840 -36.04 -3.50 22.29
N TYR A 841 -36.39 -2.53 21.45
CA TYR A 841 -37.61 -1.74 21.52
C TYR A 841 -38.49 -2.01 20.30
N GLN A 842 -39.82 -1.90 20.48
CA GLN A 842 -40.82 -2.03 19.40
C GLN A 842 -41.09 -0.67 18.74
N ASP A 843 -40.57 0.43 19.29
CA ASP A 843 -40.79 1.77 18.83
C ASP A 843 -39.50 2.61 18.90
N SER A 844 -39.40 3.65 18.06
CA SER A 844 -38.25 4.56 18.02
C SER A 844 -38.15 5.53 19.22
N GLN A 845 -39.21 5.64 20.03
CA GLN A 845 -39.29 6.51 21.22
C GLN A 845 -38.76 5.79 22.46
N ARG A 846 -38.41 4.50 22.37
CA ARG A 846 -37.92 3.66 23.47
C ARG A 846 -38.94 3.51 24.61
N THR A 847 -40.21 3.49 24.28
CA THR A 847 -41.30 3.41 25.29
C THR A 847 -41.71 1.97 25.59
N ILE A 848 -41.61 1.07 24.62
CA ILE A 848 -41.96 -0.34 24.77
C ILE A 848 -40.74 -1.18 24.41
N GLY A 849 -39.95 -1.59 25.40
CA GLY A 849 -38.73 -2.36 25.17
C GLY A 849 -38.35 -3.29 26.31
N LYS A 850 -37.39 -4.17 26.05
CA LYS A 850 -36.82 -5.13 27.00
C LYS A 850 -35.29 -5.11 26.91
N GLU A 851 -34.64 -4.95 28.05
CA GLU A 851 -33.21 -5.26 28.18
C GLU A 851 -33.03 -6.77 28.06
N HIS A 852 -32.31 -7.24 27.04
CA HIS A 852 -32.12 -8.66 26.77
C HIS A 852 -30.70 -9.12 27.04
N TYR A 853 -29.76 -8.19 27.21
CA TYR A 853 -28.36 -8.46 27.54
C TYR A 853 -27.81 -7.40 28.49
N LYS A 854 -27.13 -7.84 29.55
CA LYS A 854 -26.50 -6.94 30.51
C LYS A 854 -25.23 -7.56 31.06
N VAL A 855 -24.15 -6.79 31.08
CA VAL A 855 -22.88 -7.14 31.72
C VAL A 855 -22.87 -6.59 33.13
N LEU A 856 -22.62 -7.45 34.11
CA LEU A 856 -22.61 -7.07 35.52
C LEU A 856 -21.19 -6.80 36.05
N SER A 857 -20.20 -7.49 35.47
CA SER A 857 -18.79 -7.32 35.81
C SER A 857 -17.89 -7.69 34.62
N THR A 858 -16.71 -7.10 34.57
CA THR A 858 -15.72 -7.30 33.50
C THR A 858 -14.33 -7.51 34.07
N ASP A 859 -13.46 -8.11 33.26
CA ASP A 859 -12.01 -8.08 33.48
C ASP A 859 -11.37 -6.74 33.02
N GLY A 860 -10.04 -6.64 33.11
CA GLY A 860 -9.30 -5.44 32.70
C GLY A 860 -9.31 -5.17 31.20
N TYR A 861 -9.62 -6.16 30.38
CA TYR A 861 -9.69 -6.09 28.91
C TYR A 861 -11.09 -5.77 28.38
N GLY A 862 -12.09 -5.65 29.28
CA GLY A 862 -13.49 -5.41 28.90
C GLY A 862 -14.26 -6.69 28.62
N ASN A 863 -13.68 -7.88 28.81
CA ASN A 863 -14.42 -9.13 28.65
C ASN A 863 -15.43 -9.29 29.82
N PRO A 864 -16.66 -9.72 29.55
CA PRO A 864 -17.64 -9.94 30.60
C PRO A 864 -17.27 -11.13 31.49
N LEU A 865 -17.40 -10.96 32.82
CA LEU A 865 -17.24 -12.04 33.80
C LEU A 865 -18.59 -12.57 34.24
N GLU A 866 -19.62 -11.73 34.30
CA GLU A 866 -21.00 -12.12 34.57
C GLU A 866 -21.95 -11.38 33.66
N VAL A 867 -22.80 -12.11 32.99
CA VAL A 867 -23.80 -11.57 32.09
C VAL A 867 -25.21 -12.10 32.42
N VAL A 868 -26.18 -11.26 32.16
CA VAL A 868 -27.59 -11.66 32.12
C VAL A 868 -28.09 -11.57 30.69
N ALA A 869 -28.48 -12.68 30.09
CA ALA A 869 -29.06 -12.73 28.76
C ALA A 869 -30.41 -13.38 28.82
N ASP A 870 -31.48 -12.64 28.49
CA ASP A 870 -32.86 -13.08 28.57
C ASP A 870 -33.25 -13.79 29.89
N SER A 871 -32.79 -13.26 31.01
CA SER A 871 -32.96 -13.80 32.38
C SER A 871 -32.04 -14.97 32.74
N LEU A 872 -31.24 -15.47 31.82
CA LEU A 872 -30.21 -16.47 32.10
C LEU A 872 -28.93 -15.77 32.58
N VAL A 873 -28.45 -16.14 33.78
CA VAL A 873 -27.20 -15.65 34.35
C VAL A 873 -26.09 -16.60 33.97
N SER A 874 -25.03 -16.06 33.37
CA SER A 874 -23.83 -16.81 32.97
C SER A 874 -22.57 -16.20 33.61
N LEU A 875 -21.71 -17.05 34.15
CA LEU A 875 -20.36 -16.71 34.58
C LEU A 875 -19.37 -17.15 33.50
N LEU A 876 -18.40 -16.28 33.23
CA LEU A 876 -17.38 -16.46 32.19
C LEU A 876 -15.99 -16.29 32.80
N ALA A 877 -15.18 -17.34 32.76
CA ALA A 877 -13.80 -17.33 33.24
C ALA A 877 -12.84 -17.23 32.06
N TRP A 878 -12.19 -16.07 31.94
CA TRP A 878 -11.20 -15.78 30.90
C TRP A 878 -9.80 -16.04 31.40
N SER A 879 -8.89 -16.37 30.49
CA SER A 879 -7.46 -16.53 30.75
C SER A 879 -6.64 -16.16 29.49
N TYR A 880 -5.31 -16.44 29.52
CA TYR A 880 -4.38 -16.12 28.44
C TYR A 880 -4.40 -14.62 28.07
N GLN A 881 -4.32 -13.76 29.10
CA GLN A 881 -4.45 -12.31 28.95
C GLN A 881 -5.83 -11.89 28.37
N GLY A 882 -6.90 -12.54 28.84
CA GLY A 882 -8.28 -12.29 28.39
C GLY A 882 -8.60 -12.76 26.97
N GLN A 883 -7.74 -13.59 26.35
CA GLN A 883 -7.91 -14.00 24.93
C GLN A 883 -8.72 -15.28 24.75
N ARG A 884 -8.80 -16.12 25.79
CA ARG A 884 -9.52 -17.41 25.71
C ARG A 884 -10.41 -17.62 26.93
N LEU A 885 -11.62 -18.08 26.67
CA LEU A 885 -12.55 -18.51 27.68
C LEU A 885 -12.20 -19.93 28.13
N ILE A 886 -11.88 -20.12 29.42
CA ILE A 886 -11.54 -21.45 29.96
C ILE A 886 -12.70 -22.11 30.69
N ALA A 887 -13.72 -21.34 31.11
CA ALA A 887 -14.97 -21.89 31.61
C ALA A 887 -16.14 -20.95 31.34
N ARG A 888 -17.31 -21.55 31.10
CA ARG A 888 -18.62 -20.91 31.06
C ARG A 888 -19.58 -21.70 31.93
N ALA A 889 -20.28 -21.01 32.80
CA ALA A 889 -21.31 -21.62 33.63
C ALA A 889 -22.62 -20.86 33.44
N ASP A 890 -23.62 -21.52 32.87
CA ASP A 890 -24.97 -20.95 32.67
C ASP A 890 -25.89 -21.41 33.79
N ASN A 891 -26.94 -20.62 34.06
CA ASN A 891 -27.93 -20.85 35.14
C ASN A 891 -27.29 -20.85 36.54
N ILE A 892 -26.47 -19.84 36.80
CA ILE A 892 -25.90 -19.60 38.11
C ILE A 892 -26.68 -18.53 38.89
N PRO A 893 -26.55 -18.46 40.23
CA PRO A 893 -27.14 -17.38 41.04
C PRO A 893 -26.50 -16.02 40.66
N LEU A 894 -27.36 -14.99 40.62
CA LEU A 894 -26.92 -13.62 40.36
C LEU A 894 -25.89 -13.14 41.38
N GLY A 895 -24.85 -12.48 40.95
CA GLY A 895 -23.77 -11.96 41.77
C GLY A 895 -22.68 -13.00 42.12
N THR A 896 -22.69 -14.18 41.49
CA THR A 896 -21.67 -15.22 41.69
C THR A 896 -20.28 -14.71 41.27
N ALA A 897 -20.16 -14.00 40.12
CA ALA A 897 -18.86 -13.46 39.69
C ALA A 897 -18.33 -12.39 40.64
N MET A 898 -19.20 -11.61 41.29
CA MET A 898 -18.76 -10.58 42.24
C MET A 898 -18.11 -11.21 43.48
N GLN A 899 -18.52 -12.40 43.87
CA GLN A 899 -17.90 -13.15 44.98
C GLN A 899 -16.52 -13.69 44.62
N HIS A 900 -16.26 -13.90 43.30
CA HIS A 900 -15.02 -14.44 42.78
C HIS A 900 -14.26 -13.43 41.89
N VAL A 901 -14.65 -12.15 41.88
CA VAL A 901 -14.15 -11.15 40.92
C VAL A 901 -12.62 -10.99 40.96
N GLN A 902 -12.02 -11.00 42.13
CA GLN A 902 -10.57 -10.88 42.26
C GLN A 902 -9.83 -12.08 41.67
N TRP A 903 -10.34 -13.28 41.85
CA TRP A 903 -9.78 -14.48 41.23
C TRP A 903 -9.98 -14.49 39.71
N LEU A 904 -11.18 -14.20 39.23
CA LEU A 904 -11.51 -14.16 37.80
C LEU A 904 -10.69 -13.11 37.06
N THR A 905 -10.52 -11.92 37.63
CA THR A 905 -9.69 -10.85 37.05
C THR A 905 -8.20 -11.23 37.07
N GLY A 906 -7.73 -11.86 38.15
CA GLY A 906 -6.35 -12.38 38.23
C GLY A 906 -6.12 -13.51 37.22
N LEU A 907 -7.08 -14.40 37.03
CA LEU A 907 -7.06 -15.47 36.05
C LEU A 907 -7.00 -14.94 34.62
N SER A 908 -7.79 -13.91 34.29
CA SER A 908 -7.81 -13.34 32.94
C SER A 908 -6.46 -12.72 32.54
N SER A 909 -5.64 -12.26 33.48
CA SER A 909 -4.37 -11.56 33.23
C SER A 909 -3.19 -12.47 32.89
N ARG A 910 -3.31 -13.78 33.07
CA ARG A 910 -2.24 -14.77 32.91
C ARG A 910 -2.69 -16.05 32.23
N ASP A 911 -1.76 -16.95 31.96
CA ASP A 911 -2.07 -18.31 31.51
C ASP A 911 -2.61 -19.14 32.70
N PRO A 912 -3.55 -20.09 32.50
CA PRO A 912 -4.14 -20.88 33.54
C PRO A 912 -3.14 -21.93 34.08
N VAL A 913 -3.22 -22.21 35.39
CA VAL A 913 -2.48 -23.30 36.04
C VAL A 913 -3.44 -24.40 36.47
N PRO A 914 -2.96 -25.63 36.77
CA PRO A 914 -3.84 -26.73 37.18
C PRO A 914 -4.82 -26.42 38.30
N SER A 915 -4.40 -25.66 39.29
CA SER A 915 -5.25 -25.23 40.42
C SER A 915 -6.42 -24.34 40.02
N ASP A 916 -6.33 -23.65 38.88
CA ASP A 916 -7.44 -22.85 38.37
C ASP A 916 -8.58 -23.76 37.86
N TYR A 917 -8.23 -24.85 37.19
CA TYR A 917 -9.20 -25.84 36.75
C TYR A 917 -9.81 -26.63 37.93
N GLU A 918 -9.01 -26.92 38.98
CA GLU A 918 -9.52 -27.49 40.23
C GLU A 918 -10.55 -26.54 40.87
N ALA A 919 -10.26 -25.23 40.90
CA ALA A 919 -11.22 -24.24 41.40
C ALA A 919 -12.50 -24.17 40.59
N ILE A 920 -12.41 -24.29 39.24
CA ILE A 920 -13.58 -24.36 38.36
C ILE A 920 -14.41 -25.63 38.63
N ILE A 921 -13.76 -26.77 38.85
CA ILE A 921 -14.43 -28.04 39.18
C ILE A 921 -15.11 -27.95 40.54
N GLN A 922 -14.48 -27.33 41.55
CA GLN A 922 -15.11 -27.08 42.83
C GLN A 922 -16.31 -26.14 42.71
N LEU A 923 -16.19 -25.09 41.89
CA LEU A 923 -17.30 -24.18 41.61
C LEU A 923 -18.47 -24.93 40.95
N ARG A 924 -18.20 -25.84 40.02
CA ARG A 924 -19.21 -26.71 39.42
C ARG A 924 -19.93 -27.58 40.44
N ALA A 925 -19.17 -28.15 41.39
CA ALA A 925 -19.74 -28.96 42.47
C ALA A 925 -20.66 -28.13 43.38
N SER A 926 -20.38 -26.83 43.58
CA SER A 926 -21.16 -25.92 44.38
C SER A 926 -22.49 -25.51 43.70
N PHE A 927 -22.61 -25.65 42.39
CA PHE A 927 -23.83 -25.29 41.63
C PHE A 927 -24.30 -26.46 40.75
N PRO A 928 -24.92 -27.50 41.31
CA PRO A 928 -25.26 -28.73 40.58
C PRO A 928 -26.29 -28.54 39.42
N ASN A 929 -27.08 -27.46 39.45
CA ASN A 929 -28.03 -27.11 38.41
C ASN A 929 -27.50 -26.19 37.32
N ALA A 930 -26.23 -25.73 37.48
CA ALA A 930 -25.60 -24.91 36.46
C ALA A 930 -24.95 -25.76 35.35
N LEU A 931 -24.97 -25.21 34.14
CA LEU A 931 -24.47 -25.86 32.94
C LEU A 931 -23.04 -25.40 32.69
N PHE A 932 -22.05 -26.20 33.13
CA PHE A 932 -20.62 -25.87 32.96
C PHE A 932 -20.05 -26.42 31.66
N HIS A 933 -19.35 -25.55 30.93
CA HIS A 933 -18.44 -25.91 29.87
C HIS A 933 -17.02 -25.53 30.32
N ILE A 934 -16.06 -26.44 30.13
CA ILE A 934 -14.65 -26.19 30.51
C ILE A 934 -13.80 -26.45 29.27
N TYR A 935 -12.87 -25.53 29.02
CA TYR A 935 -12.02 -25.51 27.83
C TYR A 935 -10.54 -25.55 28.23
N HIS A 936 -9.78 -26.43 27.60
CA HIS A 936 -8.33 -26.45 27.65
C HIS A 936 -7.77 -26.14 26.28
N TYR A 937 -6.60 -25.50 26.26
CA TYR A 937 -5.93 -25.10 25.04
C TYR A 937 -4.50 -25.61 25.02
N ASP A 938 -3.99 -25.89 23.81
CA ASP A 938 -2.58 -26.22 23.57
C ASP A 938 -1.68 -24.98 23.54
N GLY A 939 -0.39 -25.15 23.25
CA GLY A 939 0.57 -24.07 23.18
C GLY A 939 0.35 -23.09 22.01
N TRP A 940 -0.49 -23.42 21.03
CA TRP A 940 -0.92 -22.54 19.93
C TRP A 940 -2.30 -21.91 20.20
N LEU A 941 -2.85 -22.10 21.39
CA LEU A 941 -4.21 -21.71 21.78
C LEU A 941 -5.31 -22.36 20.90
N CYS A 942 -5.01 -23.53 20.31
CA CYS A 942 -6.03 -24.39 19.73
C CYS A 942 -6.73 -25.21 20.84
N PRO A 943 -8.04 -25.53 20.71
CA PRO A 943 -8.74 -26.36 21.70
C PRO A 943 -8.03 -27.71 21.89
N LEU A 944 -7.63 -28.02 23.12
CA LEU A 944 -7.08 -29.33 23.50
C LEU A 944 -8.18 -30.26 24.00
N SER A 945 -9.11 -29.74 24.80
CA SER A 945 -10.31 -30.46 25.20
C SER A 945 -11.46 -29.53 25.53
N VAL A 946 -12.68 -30.05 25.38
CA VAL A 946 -13.92 -29.39 25.77
C VAL A 946 -14.74 -30.37 26.61
N THR A 947 -15.04 -29.99 27.86
CA THR A 947 -15.93 -30.71 28.73
C THR A 947 -17.31 -30.02 28.73
N VAL A 948 -18.35 -30.75 28.36
CA VAL A 948 -19.75 -30.25 28.34
C VAL A 948 -20.49 -30.53 29.65
N PRO A 949 -21.69 -29.93 29.87
CA PRO A 949 -22.36 -29.99 31.18
C PRO A 949 -22.63 -31.40 31.72
N ASN A 950 -22.87 -32.37 30.87
CA ASN A 950 -23.04 -33.76 31.27
C ASN A 950 -21.78 -34.47 31.76
N GLY A 951 -20.61 -33.79 31.70
CA GLY A 951 -19.29 -34.30 32.09
C GLY A 951 -18.54 -35.01 30.98
N HIS A 952 -19.13 -35.15 29.80
CA HIS A 952 -18.41 -35.72 28.66
C HIS A 952 -17.33 -34.78 28.17
N THR A 953 -16.11 -35.30 27.94
CA THR A 953 -14.96 -34.55 27.46
C THR A 953 -14.54 -35.04 26.09
N THR A 954 -14.53 -34.17 25.12
CA THR A 954 -13.98 -34.39 23.79
C THR A 954 -12.56 -33.80 23.73
N TYR A 955 -11.64 -34.55 23.24
CA TYR A 955 -10.22 -34.16 23.07
C TYR A 955 -9.94 -33.92 21.61
N TYR A 956 -9.04 -32.97 21.35
CA TYR A 956 -8.65 -32.54 20.03
C TYR A 956 -7.14 -32.60 19.90
N LYS A 957 -6.63 -33.11 18.80
CA LYS A 957 -5.21 -33.10 18.48
C LYS A 957 -4.98 -32.26 17.24
N HIS A 958 -4.10 -31.29 17.34
CA HIS A 958 -3.74 -30.40 16.25
C HIS A 958 -2.27 -30.59 15.86
N ASP A 959 -1.93 -30.22 14.62
CA ASP A 959 -0.55 -30.05 14.19
C ASP A 959 -0.05 -28.61 14.54
N ASN A 960 1.23 -28.33 14.24
CA ASN A 960 1.81 -27.00 14.51
C ASN A 960 1.24 -25.88 13.61
N TRP A 961 0.47 -26.24 12.57
CA TRP A 961 -0.28 -25.29 11.74
C TRP A 961 -1.68 -24.95 12.30
N GLY A 962 -2.05 -25.58 13.40
CA GLY A 962 -3.38 -25.46 14.01
C GLY A 962 -4.46 -26.25 13.28
N ARG A 963 -4.08 -27.21 12.40
CA ARG A 963 -5.05 -28.05 11.69
C ARG A 963 -5.42 -29.24 12.58
N LEU A 964 -6.71 -29.53 12.66
CA LEU A 964 -7.25 -30.64 13.45
C LEU A 964 -6.84 -31.98 12.83
N LEU A 965 -6.15 -32.81 13.58
CA LEU A 965 -5.73 -34.16 13.17
C LEU A 965 -6.69 -35.23 13.67
N GLU A 966 -7.26 -35.04 14.87
CA GLU A 966 -8.07 -36.07 15.51
C GLU A 966 -9.01 -35.49 16.55
N GLU A 967 -10.23 -36.05 16.61
CA GLU A 967 -11.20 -35.86 17.68
C GLU A 967 -11.45 -37.19 18.34
N TYR A 968 -11.40 -37.25 19.68
CA TYR A 968 -11.58 -38.48 20.44
C TYR A 968 -12.11 -38.22 21.85
N TYR A 969 -12.59 -39.27 22.50
CA TYR A 969 -12.98 -39.23 23.91
C TYR A 969 -12.51 -40.49 24.61
N TYR A 970 -12.54 -40.47 25.92
CA TYR A 970 -12.37 -41.66 26.76
C TYR A 970 -13.70 -42.08 27.35
N ASP A 971 -14.01 -43.38 27.33
CA ASP A 971 -15.17 -43.92 28.02
C ASP A 971 -14.96 -44.06 29.52
N ALA A 972 -15.96 -44.61 30.23
CA ALA A 972 -15.89 -44.79 31.70
C ALA A 972 -14.80 -45.78 32.13
N ASP A 973 -14.39 -46.68 31.26
CA ASP A 973 -13.34 -47.67 31.50
C ASP A 973 -11.94 -47.17 31.14
N GLY A 974 -11.85 -45.92 30.64
CA GLY A 974 -10.62 -45.28 30.19
C GLY A 974 -10.16 -45.68 28.81
N ALA A 975 -11.00 -46.41 28.04
CA ALA A 975 -10.69 -46.75 26.64
C ALA A 975 -10.88 -45.53 25.73
N ARG A 976 -9.93 -45.33 24.83
CA ARG A 976 -9.95 -44.23 23.88
C ARG A 976 -10.75 -44.56 22.64
N HIS A 977 -11.70 -43.69 22.31
CA HIS A 977 -12.57 -43.80 21.13
C HIS A 977 -12.33 -42.60 20.20
N VAL A 978 -11.94 -42.89 18.97
CA VAL A 978 -11.76 -41.87 17.94
C VAL A 978 -13.10 -41.56 17.29
N LEU A 979 -13.48 -40.28 17.26
CA LEU A 979 -14.69 -39.79 16.63
C LEU A 979 -14.42 -39.46 15.17
N ASN A 980 -13.37 -38.68 14.93
CA ASN A 980 -12.96 -38.24 13.61
C ASN A 980 -11.43 -38.22 13.52
N GLN A 981 -10.91 -38.58 12.36
CA GLN A 981 -9.51 -38.49 12.01
C GLN A 981 -9.36 -37.77 10.68
N TYR A 982 -8.36 -36.85 10.58
CA TYR A 982 -8.13 -36.00 9.44
C TYR A 982 -6.71 -36.16 8.95
N ASP A 983 -6.54 -36.55 7.69
CA ASP A 983 -5.26 -36.65 7.01
C ASP A 983 -5.14 -35.56 5.93
N TYR A 984 -4.02 -34.88 5.93
CA TYR A 984 -3.75 -33.79 4.98
C TYR A 984 -2.71 -34.24 3.97
N HIS A 985 -3.13 -34.40 2.72
CA HIS A 985 -2.25 -34.86 1.64
C HIS A 985 -1.79 -33.69 0.78
N TYR A 986 -0.49 -33.66 0.48
CA TYR A 986 0.16 -32.75 -0.42
C TYR A 986 0.78 -33.52 -1.58
N ALA A 987 0.83 -32.89 -2.77
CA ALA A 987 1.59 -33.44 -3.88
C ALA A 987 3.09 -33.23 -3.62
N TYR A 988 3.88 -34.29 -3.84
CA TYR A 988 5.33 -34.26 -3.67
C TYR A 988 6.03 -33.82 -4.95
#